data_a05601b3a92c4f534132069cbf185a9e
#
_entry.id   a05601b3a92c4f534132069cbf185a9e
#
_cell.length_a   1.000
_cell.length_b   1.000
_cell.length_c   1.000
_cell.angle_alpha   90.00
_cell.angle_beta   90.00
_cell.angle_gamma   90.00
#
_symmetry.space_group_name_H-M   'P 1'
#
loop_
_entity.id
_entity.type
_entity.pdbx_description
1 polymer ?
#
loop_
_entity_poly.entity_id
_entity_poly.type
_entity_poly.pdbx_seq_one_letter_code
_entity_poly.pdbx_strand_id
1 'polypeptide(L)'
;MTLDRRHFLGTGALAIGGAGLLGPLAPTAAAVPPARGGWYTPNAAPLAPTAFQKLPLGSVTPRGWLTGQLRLLLDGLFGRYAEVSHFLRFEDSGWVHPEKDGWEEVTYWLRGYVSLAALTGDPAALATARRWIDAIIATRQPDGFFGPTRLRTALNGGPDFWPYLPLLQALRSHEEFTGDERIVPFTLPFLRYINAQGPGAFDSSWVSKRWGDGLDIVFWLYNRTGESFLLDLADKMHTHGANWVDNFPDLHNVNIAQGFREPAQYALRSGSAELTRATYRSYASVMGGYGQFPGGGFAGDENSRPGFDDPRQGFETCGTVEFMASHELLTRITGDPVWADRCEELAFNLLPAATDPEGRGVHYITSANSVELDNTAKNQGQFQNGFAMQAYKPGIVPYRCCPHNYGMGWPYFTEELWLATPDRGLAAAMYAPSQVRAKVADGTEITVTSDTDYPFKETVTLTVSTPRRVTFPLYLRIPGWCADPQLTVAGRRVGVRGDGPRFVKVERQWRGGERVTLKLPQRTTVRTWEDNHGAVSVDHGPLTYSLKIGERYERFAGTEDFPELSVHPTTPWNVGLAPDPLRGLRFTADRGPLAANPFTHEGSPVRITTSARRIEEWVADDQRVVAPLQDSPARSTAPPEPVTLIPMGAARLRITAFPTASPGGRAWTAEPPYRRIRNKHSGKVLAVDNMSLNAGGRVVQFDNTGTADHAWQLAPAGGGWFLIRNGHSGKIIGTEGGSTANSARIVQFDDDGRGDHLWQLVDRGEGWSLILNRHSGKVLGVDGMSTGNSAQVVQFEDNGTDDHLWQFV
;
A
#
# COMPACT_ATOMS: atom_id res chain seq x y z
N MET A 1 37.48 25.73 -0.75
CA MET A 1 36.95 26.49 -1.90
C MET A 1 35.49 26.14 -1.97
N THR A 2 34.67 27.05 -1.56
CA THR A 2 33.20 26.98 -1.48
C THR A 2 32.63 27.04 -2.90
N LEU A 3 31.93 26.00 -3.31
CA LEU A 3 31.12 26.02 -4.54
C LEU A 3 29.66 26.29 -4.17
N ASP A 4 29.20 27.39 -4.76
CA ASP A 4 27.92 28.06 -4.58
C ASP A 4 26.74 27.18 -5.09
N ARG A 5 25.76 26.94 -4.22
CA ARG A 5 24.54 26.15 -4.43
C ARG A 5 23.43 26.87 -5.20
N ARG A 6 23.72 27.80 -6.10
CA ARG A 6 22.72 28.68 -6.72
C ARG A 6 22.47 28.51 -8.22
N HIS A 7 22.68 27.33 -8.81
CA HIS A 7 22.41 27.17 -10.25
C HIS A 7 21.75 25.84 -10.61
N PHE A 8 20.67 25.49 -9.93
CA PHE A 8 19.81 24.37 -10.39
C PHE A 8 18.30 24.68 -10.29
N LEU A 9 17.95 25.94 -10.55
CA LEU A 9 16.55 26.36 -10.76
C LEU A 9 16.52 27.25 -12.00
N GLY A 10 16.43 26.63 -13.14
CA GLY A 10 16.34 27.36 -14.43
C GLY A 10 15.78 26.47 -15.53
N THR A 11 14.49 26.68 -15.79
CA THR A 11 13.76 26.40 -17.04
C THR A 11 13.53 24.95 -17.46
N GLY A 12 12.36 24.48 -17.10
CA GLY A 12 11.67 23.34 -17.62
C GLY A 12 10.18 23.44 -17.26
N ALA A 13 9.52 24.54 -17.61
CA ALA A 13 8.07 24.62 -17.52
C ALA A 13 7.48 23.78 -18.66
N LEU A 14 7.34 22.49 -18.47
CA LEU A 14 6.39 21.69 -19.23
C LEU A 14 5.04 21.89 -18.56
N ALA A 15 4.14 22.52 -19.28
CA ALA A 15 2.74 22.65 -18.92
C ALA A 15 2.13 21.25 -18.86
N ILE A 16 2.07 20.67 -17.66
CA ILE A 16 1.27 19.49 -17.40
C ILE A 16 -0.18 19.96 -17.32
N GLY A 17 -0.89 19.81 -18.41
CA GLY A 17 -2.35 19.91 -18.48
C GLY A 17 -3.01 18.70 -17.83
N GLY A 18 -2.71 18.42 -16.57
CA GLY A 18 -3.40 17.49 -15.70
C GLY A 18 -4.48 18.23 -14.92
N ALA A 19 -5.55 18.62 -15.57
CA ALA A 19 -6.74 19.12 -14.90
C ALA A 19 -7.43 17.94 -14.21
N GLY A 20 -7.12 17.70 -12.94
CA GLY A 20 -7.89 16.69 -12.20
C GLY A 20 -7.58 16.50 -10.72
N LEU A 21 -6.43 16.89 -10.20
CA LEU A 21 -6.07 16.56 -8.81
C LEU A 21 -5.45 17.70 -7.96
N LEU A 22 -5.28 18.88 -8.52
CA LEU A 22 -4.96 20.06 -7.73
C LEU A 22 -6.16 21.02 -7.79
N GLY A 23 -7.24 20.66 -7.09
CA GLY A 23 -8.19 21.66 -6.65
C GLY A 23 -7.43 22.68 -5.80
N PRO A 24 -7.80 23.99 -5.86
CA PRO A 24 -7.22 24.97 -4.97
C PRO A 24 -7.30 24.43 -3.55
N LEU A 25 -6.23 24.61 -2.76
CA LEU A 25 -6.21 24.30 -1.33
C LEU A 25 -7.56 24.73 -0.75
N ALA A 26 -8.37 23.74 -0.38
CA ALA A 26 -9.73 24.00 0.08
C ALA A 26 -9.65 25.07 1.18
N PRO A 27 -10.57 26.03 1.23
CA PRO A 27 -10.67 26.92 2.36
C PRO A 27 -10.75 26.02 3.58
N THR A 28 -9.82 26.22 4.52
CA THR A 28 -9.76 25.54 5.81
C THR A 28 -11.16 25.21 6.28
N ALA A 29 -11.48 23.92 6.36
CA ALA A 29 -12.69 23.48 7.04
C ALA A 29 -12.75 24.29 8.35
N ALA A 30 -13.83 24.98 8.60
CA ALA A 30 -13.95 25.88 9.72
C ALA A 30 -13.49 25.13 10.96
N ALA A 31 -12.35 25.54 11.52
CA ALA A 31 -11.74 24.90 12.67
C ALA A 31 -12.81 24.78 13.76
N VAL A 32 -13.14 23.54 14.13
CA VAL A 32 -14.06 23.31 15.25
C VAL A 32 -13.37 23.90 16.48
N PRO A 33 -13.96 24.88 17.18
CA PRO A 33 -13.32 25.50 18.32
C PRO A 33 -13.05 24.45 19.41
N PRO A 34 -11.90 24.45 20.09
CA PRO A 34 -11.57 23.47 21.12
C PRO A 34 -12.58 23.60 22.27
N ALA A 35 -13.50 22.66 22.37
CA ALA A 35 -14.40 22.53 23.50
C ALA A 35 -13.61 21.94 24.68
N ARG A 36 -13.48 22.63 25.78
CA ARG A 36 -12.90 22.11 27.01
C ARG A 36 -13.78 21.00 27.60
N GLY A 37 -13.21 19.78 27.73
CA GLY A 37 -13.82 18.67 28.44
C GLY A 37 -14.70 17.73 27.61
N GLY A 38 -14.10 16.98 26.66
CA GLY A 38 -14.72 15.82 26.00
C GLY A 38 -14.87 14.63 26.95
N TRP A 39 -15.69 13.63 26.57
CA TRP A 39 -15.84 12.35 27.28
C TRP A 39 -14.70 11.36 26.95
N TYR A 40 -13.89 11.70 25.98
CA TYR A 40 -12.75 10.95 25.51
C TYR A 40 -11.50 11.79 25.71
N THR A 41 -10.37 11.16 25.91
CA THR A 41 -9.12 11.83 26.24
C THR A 41 -8.63 12.68 25.04
N PRO A 42 -8.76 14.01 25.10
CA PRO A 42 -8.20 14.89 24.08
C PRO A 42 -6.69 15.00 24.23
N ASN A 43 -6.01 15.57 23.26
CA ASN A 43 -4.63 15.98 23.44
C ASN A 43 -4.51 17.00 24.57
N ALA A 44 -3.66 16.68 25.55
CA ALA A 44 -3.31 17.58 26.63
C ALA A 44 -2.24 18.59 26.16
N ALA A 45 -2.33 19.84 26.64
CA ALA A 45 -1.30 20.85 26.34
C ALA A 45 0.09 20.33 26.77
N PRO A 46 1.16 20.58 25.98
CA PRO A 46 1.25 21.49 24.83
C PRO A 46 0.87 20.85 23.46
N LEU A 47 0.38 19.62 23.42
CA LEU A 47 -0.04 19.02 22.17
C LEU A 47 -1.21 19.79 21.55
N ALA A 48 -1.15 20.03 20.25
CA ALA A 48 -2.25 20.60 19.49
C ALA A 48 -3.47 19.66 19.49
N PRO A 49 -4.70 20.17 19.50
CA PRO A 49 -5.89 19.33 19.42
C PRO A 49 -6.00 18.65 18.08
N THR A 50 -6.48 17.40 18.08
CA THR A 50 -6.90 16.70 16.85
C THR A 50 -8.31 17.12 16.45
N ALA A 51 -8.63 17.01 15.16
CA ALA A 51 -9.97 17.30 14.66
C ALA A 51 -11.02 16.33 15.22
N PHE A 52 -10.65 15.06 15.36
CA PHE A 52 -11.48 14.03 15.97
C PHE A 52 -10.68 13.22 16.99
N GLN A 53 -11.40 12.46 17.82
CA GLN A 53 -10.84 11.61 18.87
C GLN A 53 -11.26 10.16 18.61
N LYS A 54 -10.32 9.22 18.79
CA LYS A 54 -10.62 7.80 18.73
C LYS A 54 -11.58 7.40 19.84
N LEU A 55 -12.58 6.60 19.52
CA LEU A 55 -13.39 5.90 20.52
C LEU A 55 -12.61 4.70 21.07
N PRO A 56 -12.78 4.33 22.33
CA PRO A 56 -12.17 3.11 22.88
C PRO A 56 -12.59 1.86 22.08
N LEU A 57 -11.67 0.92 21.93
CA LEU A 57 -11.97 -0.38 21.31
C LEU A 57 -13.18 -1.05 21.99
N GLY A 58 -14.11 -1.57 21.18
CA GLY A 58 -15.39 -2.11 21.64
C GLY A 58 -16.54 -1.11 21.64
N SER A 59 -16.27 0.20 21.43
CA SER A 59 -17.33 1.19 21.22
C SER A 59 -18.11 0.96 19.92
N VAL A 60 -17.43 0.45 18.88
CA VAL A 60 -18.01 0.11 17.58
C VAL A 60 -18.16 -1.39 17.48
N THR A 61 -19.37 -1.86 17.15
CA THR A 61 -19.70 -3.27 16.91
C THR A 61 -19.99 -3.46 15.43
N PRO A 62 -19.31 -4.40 14.73
CA PRO A 62 -19.57 -4.69 13.33
C PRO A 62 -20.93 -5.36 13.14
N ARG A 63 -21.54 -5.20 11.96
CA ARG A 63 -22.80 -5.82 11.56
C ARG A 63 -22.72 -6.30 10.11
N GLY A 64 -23.74 -7.03 9.66
CA GLY A 64 -23.89 -7.43 8.25
C GLY A 64 -22.62 -8.03 7.64
N TRP A 65 -22.25 -7.60 6.43
CA TRP A 65 -21.09 -8.10 5.70
C TRP A 65 -19.76 -7.85 6.44
N LEU A 66 -19.65 -6.76 7.22
CA LEU A 66 -18.41 -6.46 7.97
C LEU A 66 -18.17 -7.50 9.07
N THR A 67 -19.25 -7.96 9.75
CA THR A 67 -19.14 -9.12 10.67
C THR A 67 -18.65 -10.36 9.92
N GLY A 68 -19.12 -10.58 8.68
CA GLY A 68 -18.66 -11.68 7.83
C GLY A 68 -17.15 -11.61 7.55
N GLN A 69 -16.60 -10.43 7.24
CA GLN A 69 -15.16 -10.26 7.02
C GLN A 69 -14.32 -10.51 8.27
N LEU A 70 -14.77 -10.03 9.44
CA LEU A 70 -14.07 -10.30 10.70
C LEU A 70 -14.15 -11.78 11.10
N ARG A 71 -15.27 -12.46 10.84
CA ARG A 71 -15.38 -13.92 11.04
C ARG A 71 -14.49 -14.69 10.09
N LEU A 72 -14.42 -14.28 8.81
CA LEU A 72 -13.51 -14.89 7.84
C LEU A 72 -12.03 -14.79 8.29
N LEU A 73 -11.63 -13.66 8.89
CA LEU A 73 -10.30 -13.53 9.49
C LEU A 73 -10.11 -14.44 10.71
N LEU A 74 -11.10 -14.49 11.62
CA LEU A 74 -10.99 -15.23 12.87
C LEU A 74 -11.01 -16.75 12.63
N ASP A 75 -11.94 -17.22 11.81
CA ASP A 75 -12.15 -18.64 11.54
C ASP A 75 -11.16 -19.19 10.49
N GLY A 76 -10.56 -18.29 9.69
CA GLY A 76 -9.58 -18.58 8.66
C GLY A 76 -8.12 -18.53 9.17
N LEU A 77 -7.21 -18.23 8.25
CA LEU A 77 -5.77 -18.27 8.51
C LEU A 77 -5.34 -17.39 9.69
N PHE A 78 -5.79 -16.14 9.75
CA PHE A 78 -5.25 -15.19 10.73
C PHE A 78 -5.58 -15.57 12.18
N GLY A 79 -6.83 -15.97 12.47
CA GLY A 79 -7.25 -16.37 13.80
C GLY A 79 -6.64 -17.69 14.25
N ARG A 80 -6.36 -18.58 13.31
CA ARG A 80 -5.78 -19.91 13.52
C ARG A 80 -4.27 -19.96 13.23
N TYR A 81 -3.62 -18.82 13.06
CA TYR A 81 -2.27 -18.74 12.51
C TYR A 81 -1.21 -19.43 13.39
N ALA A 82 -1.44 -19.58 14.69
CA ALA A 82 -0.58 -20.38 15.58
C ALA A 82 -0.50 -21.87 15.20
N GLU A 83 -1.45 -22.41 14.41
CA GLU A 83 -1.40 -23.78 13.89
C GLU A 83 -0.37 -23.96 12.77
N VAL A 84 0.01 -22.86 12.11
CA VAL A 84 0.89 -22.84 10.94
C VAL A 84 2.22 -22.19 11.26
N SER A 85 2.21 -20.99 11.86
CA SER A 85 3.41 -20.21 12.11
C SER A 85 4.17 -20.69 13.34
N HIS A 86 5.38 -21.17 13.15
CA HIS A 86 6.26 -21.53 14.28
C HIS A 86 6.64 -20.32 15.14
N PHE A 87 6.58 -19.09 14.60
CA PHE A 87 6.80 -17.86 15.38
C PHE A 87 5.74 -17.62 16.46
N LEU A 88 4.53 -18.16 16.25
CA LEU A 88 3.41 -18.03 17.18
C LEU A 88 3.29 -19.21 18.16
N ARG A 89 4.30 -20.09 18.22
CA ARG A 89 4.39 -21.12 19.26
C ARG A 89 4.69 -20.47 20.59
N PHE A 90 3.68 -20.42 21.46
CA PHE A 90 3.74 -19.69 22.72
C PHE A 90 4.95 -20.06 23.58
N GLU A 91 5.19 -21.37 23.75
CA GLU A 91 6.29 -21.88 24.59
C GLU A 91 7.67 -21.68 23.97
N ASP A 92 7.75 -21.34 22.67
CA ASP A 92 9.03 -21.12 21.97
C ASP A 92 9.34 -19.65 21.72
N SER A 93 8.45 -18.74 22.10
CA SER A 93 8.57 -17.32 21.82
C SER A 93 9.40 -16.57 22.84
N GLY A 94 10.35 -15.75 22.38
CA GLY A 94 11.10 -14.81 23.24
C GLY A 94 10.24 -13.71 23.86
N TRP A 95 9.01 -13.50 23.38
CA TRP A 95 8.04 -12.60 24.00
C TRP A 95 7.42 -13.17 25.28
N VAL A 96 7.58 -14.48 25.50
CA VAL A 96 7.13 -15.22 26.70
C VAL A 96 8.33 -15.66 27.51
N HIS A 97 9.38 -16.13 26.87
CA HIS A 97 10.62 -16.64 27.43
C HIS A 97 11.78 -15.79 26.91
N PRO A 98 12.23 -14.74 27.62
CA PRO A 98 13.16 -13.74 27.14
C PRO A 98 14.50 -14.24 26.58
N GLU A 99 14.92 -15.44 26.99
CA GLU A 99 16.14 -16.12 26.51
C GLU A 99 15.97 -16.73 25.11
N LYS A 100 14.74 -16.87 24.62
CA LYS A 100 14.41 -17.39 23.28
C LYS A 100 14.36 -16.28 22.23
N ASP A 101 14.27 -16.70 20.96
CA ASP A 101 14.15 -15.78 19.83
C ASP A 101 12.73 -15.19 19.71
N GLY A 102 12.66 -13.98 19.22
CA GLY A 102 11.42 -13.29 18.88
C GLY A 102 11.70 -12.00 18.15
N TRP A 103 10.84 -11.65 17.20
CA TRP A 103 10.94 -10.40 16.46
C TRP A 103 9.54 -9.88 16.13
N GLU A 104 9.29 -9.33 14.93
CA GLU A 104 8.06 -8.62 14.57
C GLU A 104 6.83 -9.54 14.39
N GLU A 105 7.00 -10.83 14.15
CA GLU A 105 5.90 -11.72 13.76
C GLU A 105 4.80 -11.81 14.82
N VAL A 106 5.18 -12.05 16.06
CA VAL A 106 4.23 -12.09 17.19
C VAL A 106 3.55 -10.74 17.37
N THR A 107 4.32 -9.66 17.27
CA THR A 107 3.83 -8.31 17.58
C THR A 107 2.94 -7.76 16.48
N TYR A 108 3.23 -8.06 15.23
CA TYR A 108 2.33 -7.80 14.10
C TYR A 108 1.02 -8.57 14.22
N TRP A 109 1.11 -9.88 14.49
CA TRP A 109 -0.09 -10.69 14.66
C TRP A 109 -0.91 -10.21 15.85
N LEU A 110 -0.29 -9.99 17.00
CA LEU A 110 -0.99 -9.60 18.23
C LEU A 110 -1.69 -8.24 18.07
N ARG A 111 -1.10 -7.30 17.32
CA ARG A 111 -1.70 -5.98 17.02
C ARG A 111 -3.09 -6.13 16.38
N GLY A 112 -3.21 -6.92 15.34
CA GLY A 112 -4.50 -7.20 14.70
C GLY A 112 -5.39 -8.13 15.51
N TYR A 113 -4.81 -9.13 16.17
CA TYR A 113 -5.55 -10.17 16.88
C TYR A 113 -6.31 -9.66 18.12
N VAL A 114 -5.71 -8.73 18.89
CA VAL A 114 -6.38 -8.11 20.04
C VAL A 114 -7.65 -7.37 19.60
N SER A 115 -7.55 -6.56 18.56
CA SER A 115 -8.71 -5.85 18.01
C SER A 115 -9.74 -6.81 17.42
N LEU A 116 -9.32 -7.84 16.70
CA LEU A 116 -10.20 -8.86 16.13
C LEU A 116 -10.97 -9.61 17.20
N ALA A 117 -10.28 -10.06 18.27
CA ALA A 117 -10.89 -10.75 19.41
C ALA A 117 -11.95 -9.88 20.11
N ALA A 118 -11.63 -8.60 20.33
CA ALA A 118 -12.55 -7.65 20.96
C ALA A 118 -13.79 -7.38 20.08
N LEU A 119 -13.62 -7.16 18.79
CA LEU A 119 -14.71 -6.84 17.86
C LEU A 119 -15.62 -8.03 17.57
N THR A 120 -15.08 -9.25 17.60
CA THR A 120 -15.87 -10.48 17.42
C THR A 120 -16.50 -10.94 18.71
N GLY A 121 -15.95 -10.55 19.87
CA GLY A 121 -16.38 -11.00 21.18
C GLY A 121 -16.20 -12.50 21.41
N ASP A 122 -15.35 -13.16 20.62
CA ASP A 122 -15.10 -14.59 20.72
C ASP A 122 -14.34 -14.94 22.01
N PRO A 123 -14.90 -15.80 22.90
CA PRO A 123 -14.29 -16.06 24.20
C PRO A 123 -12.90 -16.74 24.10
N ALA A 124 -12.68 -17.60 23.11
CA ALA A 124 -11.41 -18.30 22.93
C ALA A 124 -10.33 -17.34 22.41
N ALA A 125 -10.69 -16.47 21.46
CA ALA A 125 -9.80 -15.43 20.96
C ALA A 125 -9.43 -14.43 22.04
N LEU A 126 -10.39 -13.97 22.86
CA LEU A 126 -10.14 -13.08 24.00
C LEU A 126 -9.22 -13.74 25.03
N ALA A 127 -9.43 -15.03 25.36
CA ALA A 127 -8.55 -15.75 26.25
C ALA A 127 -7.12 -15.89 25.71
N THR A 128 -6.99 -16.14 24.40
CA THR A 128 -5.69 -16.23 23.72
C THR A 128 -4.96 -14.89 23.75
N ALA A 129 -5.63 -13.80 23.40
CA ALA A 129 -5.05 -12.45 23.45
C ALA A 129 -4.56 -12.12 24.87
N ARG A 130 -5.39 -12.37 25.88
CA ARG A 130 -5.05 -12.16 27.28
C ARG A 130 -3.85 -12.99 27.72
N ARG A 131 -3.80 -14.28 27.36
CA ARG A 131 -2.68 -15.18 27.67
C ARG A 131 -1.34 -14.60 27.18
N TRP A 132 -1.29 -14.10 25.93
CA TRP A 132 -0.10 -13.48 25.39
C TRP A 132 0.29 -12.21 26.15
N ILE A 133 -0.66 -11.32 26.42
CA ILE A 133 -0.41 -10.05 27.11
C ILE A 133 0.05 -10.30 28.55
N ASP A 134 -0.58 -11.21 29.28
CA ASP A 134 -0.17 -11.56 30.65
C ASP A 134 1.27 -12.10 30.69
N ALA A 135 1.63 -12.96 29.73
CA ALA A 135 2.99 -13.51 29.63
C ALA A 135 4.01 -12.41 29.27
N ILE A 136 3.70 -11.54 28.32
CA ILE A 136 4.57 -10.42 27.91
C ILE A 136 4.82 -9.48 29.11
N ILE A 137 3.79 -9.12 29.85
CA ILE A 137 3.90 -8.27 31.05
C ILE A 137 4.83 -8.92 32.08
N ALA A 138 4.78 -10.25 32.24
CA ALA A 138 5.61 -10.97 33.18
C ALA A 138 7.11 -10.96 32.83
N THR A 139 7.48 -10.64 31.59
CA THR A 139 8.91 -10.58 31.13
C THR A 139 9.62 -9.29 31.50
N ARG A 140 8.93 -8.29 32.11
CA ARG A 140 9.52 -7.00 32.42
C ARG A 140 10.70 -7.11 33.38
N GLN A 141 11.77 -6.43 33.01
CA GLN A 141 13.01 -6.33 33.78
C GLN A 141 13.02 -5.03 34.63
N PRO A 142 13.93 -4.93 35.62
CA PRO A 142 13.97 -3.76 36.53
C PRO A 142 14.23 -2.42 35.84
N ASP A 143 14.92 -2.41 34.71
CA ASP A 143 15.21 -1.19 33.92
C ASP A 143 14.06 -0.81 32.95
N GLY A 144 12.95 -1.56 32.96
CA GLY A 144 11.81 -1.35 32.10
C GLY A 144 11.81 -2.11 30.77
N PHE A 145 12.92 -2.72 30.39
CA PHE A 145 12.98 -3.55 29.19
C PHE A 145 12.14 -4.84 29.39
N PHE A 146 11.64 -5.43 28.30
CA PHE A 146 10.85 -6.67 28.34
C PHE A 146 10.97 -7.44 27.03
N GLY A 147 10.49 -8.69 27.01
CA GLY A 147 10.53 -9.54 25.81
C GLY A 147 11.94 -10.07 25.48
N PRO A 148 12.22 -10.39 24.22
CA PRO A 148 13.44 -11.10 23.82
C PRO A 148 14.72 -10.33 24.17
N THR A 149 15.55 -10.91 25.05
CA THR A 149 16.77 -10.25 25.56
C THR A 149 17.74 -9.90 24.45
N ARG A 150 17.78 -10.70 23.38
CA ARG A 150 18.64 -10.45 22.22
C ARG A 150 18.38 -9.10 21.54
N LEU A 151 17.13 -8.58 21.63
CA LEU A 151 16.79 -7.30 21.03
C LEU A 151 17.49 -6.09 21.69
N ARG A 152 18.10 -6.28 22.86
CA ARG A 152 18.93 -5.22 23.49
C ARG A 152 20.17 -4.87 22.69
N THR A 153 20.70 -5.82 21.93
CA THR A 153 21.98 -5.69 21.24
C THR A 153 21.94 -6.18 19.80
N ALA A 154 20.73 -6.26 19.21
CA ALA A 154 20.53 -6.87 17.90
C ALA A 154 21.09 -6.05 16.72
N LEU A 155 21.29 -4.73 16.92
CA LEU A 155 21.74 -3.82 15.86
C LEU A 155 23.12 -3.24 16.20
N ASN A 156 24.17 -3.92 15.73
CA ASN A 156 25.56 -3.49 15.98
C ASN A 156 25.87 -3.23 17.47
N GLY A 157 25.30 -4.04 18.37
CA GLY A 157 25.41 -3.89 19.82
C GLY A 157 24.39 -2.94 20.46
N GLY A 158 23.55 -2.28 19.67
CA GLY A 158 22.44 -1.45 20.09
C GLY A 158 21.07 -2.16 20.02
N PRO A 159 20.03 -1.55 20.62
CA PRO A 159 18.70 -2.14 20.67
C PRO A 159 17.98 -2.08 19.33
N ASP A 160 17.17 -3.12 19.04
CA ASP A 160 16.17 -3.10 17.98
C ASP A 160 14.79 -2.78 18.58
N PHE A 161 14.29 -1.56 18.35
CA PHE A 161 13.01 -1.10 18.88
C PHE A 161 11.83 -1.35 17.94
N TRP A 162 12.09 -1.73 16.67
CA TRP A 162 11.02 -1.90 15.71
C TRP A 162 9.91 -2.86 16.19
N PRO A 163 10.22 -4.09 16.66
CA PRO A 163 9.18 -5.03 17.06
C PRO A 163 8.29 -4.56 18.21
N TYR A 164 8.74 -3.60 19.00
CA TYR A 164 7.97 -3.06 20.13
C TYR A 164 6.87 -2.11 19.70
N LEU A 165 7.00 -1.39 18.58
CA LEU A 165 6.00 -0.40 18.16
C LEU A 165 4.63 -1.04 17.88
N PRO A 166 4.51 -2.10 17.05
CA PRO A 166 3.23 -2.81 16.89
C PRO A 166 2.74 -3.46 18.18
N LEU A 167 3.63 -3.94 19.05
CA LEU A 167 3.23 -4.49 20.33
C LEU A 167 2.63 -3.44 21.26
N LEU A 168 3.21 -2.25 21.34
CA LEU A 168 2.65 -1.16 22.15
C LEU A 168 1.26 -0.74 21.65
N GLN A 169 0.99 -0.81 20.36
CA GLN A 169 -0.36 -0.62 19.80
C GLN A 169 -1.32 -1.72 20.25
N ALA A 170 -0.89 -3.00 20.26
CA ALA A 170 -1.68 -4.10 20.81
C ALA A 170 -2.01 -3.91 22.29
N LEU A 171 -1.03 -3.49 23.10
CA LEU A 171 -1.21 -3.21 24.53
C LEU A 171 -2.20 -2.07 24.75
N ARG A 172 -2.12 -0.99 23.96
CA ARG A 172 -3.11 0.10 23.98
C ARG A 172 -4.51 -0.41 23.69
N SER A 173 -4.67 -1.16 22.58
CA SER A 173 -5.99 -1.74 22.22
C SER A 173 -6.54 -2.64 23.32
N HIS A 174 -5.69 -3.41 23.98
CA HIS A 174 -6.08 -4.24 25.14
C HIS A 174 -6.54 -3.37 26.32
N GLU A 175 -5.79 -2.32 26.69
CA GLU A 175 -6.19 -1.39 27.77
C GLU A 175 -7.52 -0.70 27.46
N GLU A 176 -7.68 -0.17 26.23
CA GLU A 176 -8.91 0.50 25.81
C GLU A 176 -10.14 -0.40 25.90
N PHE A 177 -9.99 -1.71 25.61
CA PHE A 177 -11.09 -2.68 25.65
C PHE A 177 -11.39 -3.20 27.05
N THR A 178 -10.33 -3.53 27.82
CA THR A 178 -10.47 -4.24 29.10
C THR A 178 -10.43 -3.32 30.32
N GLY A 179 -9.83 -2.13 30.18
CA GLY A 179 -9.47 -1.25 31.31
C GLY A 179 -8.33 -1.82 32.15
N ASP A 180 -7.43 -2.63 31.60
CA ASP A 180 -6.32 -3.25 32.32
C ASP A 180 -5.33 -2.18 32.84
N GLU A 181 -5.45 -1.85 34.10
CA GLU A 181 -4.65 -0.81 34.77
C GLU A 181 -3.13 -1.13 34.81
N ARG A 182 -2.71 -2.34 34.47
CA ARG A 182 -1.29 -2.75 34.43
C ARG A 182 -0.55 -2.16 33.22
N ILE A 183 -1.26 -1.86 32.14
CA ILE A 183 -0.64 -1.50 30.84
C ILE A 183 0.14 -0.19 30.92
N VAL A 184 -0.46 0.87 31.49
CA VAL A 184 0.22 2.17 31.60
C VAL A 184 1.47 2.06 32.48
N PRO A 185 1.43 1.50 33.72
CA PRO A 185 2.63 1.31 34.56
C PRO A 185 3.64 0.33 33.97
N PHE A 186 3.22 -0.58 33.08
CA PHE A 186 4.11 -1.48 32.36
C PHE A 186 4.86 -0.76 31.24
N THR A 187 4.18 0.09 30.46
CA THR A 187 4.71 0.72 29.26
C THR A 187 5.63 1.91 29.56
N LEU A 188 5.31 2.71 30.59
CA LEU A 188 6.09 3.90 30.93
C LEU A 188 7.57 3.65 31.19
N PRO A 189 8.00 2.64 32.02
CA PRO A 189 9.40 2.35 32.22
C PRO A 189 10.13 1.96 30.93
N PHE A 190 9.48 1.26 30.01
CA PHE A 190 10.07 0.92 28.73
C PHE A 190 10.28 2.18 27.85
N LEU A 191 9.32 3.10 27.79
CA LEU A 191 9.54 4.36 27.07
C LEU A 191 10.62 5.24 27.72
N ARG A 192 10.80 5.17 29.04
CA ARG A 192 11.96 5.79 29.71
C ARG A 192 13.27 5.12 29.30
N TYR A 193 13.28 3.79 29.17
CA TYR A 193 14.42 3.04 28.65
C TYR A 193 14.77 3.49 27.22
N ILE A 194 13.78 3.64 26.32
CA ILE A 194 14.01 4.17 24.96
C ILE A 194 14.56 5.63 25.05
N ASN A 195 13.94 6.49 25.87
CA ASN A 195 14.34 7.89 25.99
C ASN A 195 15.77 8.07 26.53
N ALA A 196 16.28 7.11 27.32
CA ALA A 196 17.65 7.13 27.81
C ALA A 196 18.70 6.76 26.76
N GLN A 197 18.28 6.27 25.58
CA GLN A 197 19.22 5.89 24.52
C GLN A 197 19.76 7.12 23.79
N GLY A 198 20.97 6.94 23.23
CA GLY A 198 21.61 7.94 22.38
C GLY A 198 21.00 7.99 20.97
N PRO A 199 21.33 9.03 20.17
CA PRO A 199 20.79 9.24 18.84
C PRO A 199 20.85 8.03 17.90
N GLY A 200 21.93 7.26 17.94
CA GLY A 200 22.13 6.08 17.09
C GLY A 200 21.09 4.96 17.26
N ALA A 201 20.37 4.92 18.38
CA ALA A 201 19.29 3.97 18.58
C ALA A 201 17.99 4.38 17.84
N PHE A 202 17.89 5.65 17.46
CA PHE A 202 16.74 6.18 16.72
C PHE A 202 16.95 6.15 15.20
N ASP A 203 18.20 6.15 14.75
CA ASP A 203 18.57 6.15 13.33
C ASP A 203 19.03 4.75 12.86
N SER A 204 18.56 3.69 13.47
CA SER A 204 18.98 2.34 13.12
C SER A 204 17.87 1.50 12.50
N SER A 205 18.20 0.74 11.43
CA SER A 205 17.33 -0.27 10.82
C SER A 205 15.90 0.23 10.52
N TRP A 206 14.90 -0.65 10.66
CA TRP A 206 13.49 -0.39 10.36
C TRP A 206 12.89 0.71 11.23
N VAL A 207 13.24 0.77 12.51
CA VAL A 207 12.62 1.73 13.44
C VAL A 207 12.87 3.18 13.03
N SER A 208 14.02 3.48 12.41
CA SER A 208 14.33 4.85 11.95
C SER A 208 13.29 5.38 10.97
N LYS A 209 12.67 4.52 10.15
CA LYS A 209 11.65 4.87 9.16
C LYS A 209 10.23 4.85 9.75
N ARG A 210 10.01 4.23 10.91
CA ARG A 210 8.69 3.86 11.44
C ARG A 210 8.33 4.52 12.78
N TRP A 211 9.06 5.56 13.22
CA TRP A 211 8.77 6.25 14.48
C TRP A 211 7.38 6.91 14.52
N GLY A 212 6.70 7.08 13.40
CA GLY A 212 5.29 7.47 13.38
C GLY A 212 4.40 6.53 14.21
N ASP A 213 4.67 5.21 14.22
CA ASP A 213 3.97 4.26 15.10
C ASP A 213 4.28 4.51 16.59
N GLY A 214 5.50 4.95 16.90
CA GLY A 214 5.91 5.32 18.24
C GLY A 214 5.26 6.60 18.74
N LEU A 215 5.15 7.63 17.88
CA LEU A 215 4.53 8.92 18.23
C LEU A 215 3.08 8.77 18.70
N ASP A 216 2.30 7.90 18.04
CA ASP A 216 0.89 7.66 18.42
C ASP A 216 0.78 7.10 19.87
N ILE A 217 1.68 6.20 20.25
CA ILE A 217 1.74 5.62 21.59
C ILE A 217 2.25 6.65 22.62
N VAL A 218 3.27 7.41 22.28
CA VAL A 218 3.85 8.43 23.15
C VAL A 218 2.81 9.49 23.49
N PHE A 219 2.05 9.97 22.50
CA PHE A 219 0.99 10.95 22.73
C PHE A 219 -0.20 10.36 23.49
N TRP A 220 -0.56 9.10 23.21
CA TRP A 220 -1.58 8.39 23.97
C TRP A 220 -1.25 8.29 25.47
N LEU A 221 0.02 7.98 25.81
CA LEU A 221 0.49 7.93 27.21
C LEU A 221 0.61 9.32 27.84
N TYR A 222 1.13 10.30 27.08
CA TYR A 222 1.22 11.68 27.56
C TYR A 222 -0.15 12.22 27.95
N ASN A 223 -1.15 12.01 27.14
CA ASN A 223 -2.52 12.45 27.40
C ASN A 223 -3.13 11.83 28.67
N ARG A 224 -2.64 10.65 29.11
CA ARG A 224 -3.11 9.95 30.33
C ARG A 224 -2.30 10.27 31.58
N THR A 225 -1.02 10.55 31.44
CA THR A 225 -0.08 10.60 32.56
C THR A 225 0.51 11.98 32.78
N GLY A 226 0.58 12.83 31.77
CA GLY A 226 1.23 14.16 31.85
C GLY A 226 2.76 14.10 31.97
N GLU A 227 3.39 12.94 31.79
CA GLU A 227 4.82 12.73 31.98
C GLU A 227 5.63 13.46 30.89
N SER A 228 6.36 14.50 31.24
CA SER A 228 7.04 15.41 30.30
C SER A 228 8.11 14.74 29.47
N PHE A 229 8.79 13.69 29.97
CA PHE A 229 9.80 12.96 29.21
C PHE A 229 9.24 12.33 27.92
N LEU A 230 7.93 12.09 27.85
CA LEU A 230 7.27 11.58 26.64
C LEU A 230 7.32 12.60 25.51
N LEU A 231 7.25 13.88 25.82
CA LEU A 231 7.43 14.94 24.81
C LEU A 231 8.88 15.02 24.33
N ASP A 232 9.85 14.86 25.26
CA ASP A 232 11.27 14.79 24.91
C ASP A 232 11.56 13.56 24.03
N LEU A 233 10.90 12.44 24.31
CA LEU A 233 11.00 11.23 23.49
C LEU A 233 10.41 11.45 22.09
N ALA A 234 9.26 12.12 21.98
CA ALA A 234 8.67 12.47 20.69
C ALA A 234 9.62 13.37 19.87
N ASP A 235 10.25 14.36 20.53
CA ASP A 235 11.23 15.24 19.89
C ASP A 235 12.45 14.44 19.38
N LYS A 236 12.94 13.42 20.12
CA LYS A 236 14.02 12.51 19.68
C LYS A 236 13.59 11.64 18.50
N MET A 237 12.39 11.07 18.52
CA MET A 237 11.86 10.23 17.44
C MET A 237 11.83 11.01 16.12
N HIS A 238 11.36 12.26 16.15
CA HIS A 238 11.33 13.12 14.96
C HIS A 238 12.72 13.58 14.52
N THR A 239 13.57 14.03 15.48
CA THR A 239 14.85 14.67 15.16
C THR A 239 15.90 13.66 14.69
N HIS A 240 15.89 12.45 15.26
CA HIS A 240 16.90 11.41 14.99
C HIS A 240 16.37 10.27 14.11
N GLY A 241 15.06 10.20 13.87
CA GLY A 241 14.48 9.31 12.89
C GLY A 241 14.71 9.77 11.45
N ALA A 242 14.21 9.00 10.50
CA ALA A 242 14.32 9.33 9.10
C ALA A 242 13.50 10.60 8.74
N ASN A 243 14.03 11.45 7.87
CA ASN A 243 13.37 12.69 7.46
C ASN A 243 12.31 12.43 6.39
N TRP A 244 11.03 12.43 6.79
CA TRP A 244 9.87 12.31 5.91
C TRP A 244 9.32 13.66 5.41
N VAL A 245 9.94 14.79 5.81
CA VAL A 245 9.47 16.15 5.44
C VAL A 245 9.87 16.51 4.02
N ASP A 246 11.13 16.27 3.67
CA ASP A 246 11.74 16.75 2.43
C ASP A 246 11.93 15.66 1.37
N ASN A 247 12.05 14.39 1.77
CA ASN A 247 12.40 13.27 0.91
C ASN A 247 11.68 11.99 1.30
N PHE A 248 11.79 10.96 0.43
CA PHE A 248 11.59 9.57 0.85
C PHE A 248 12.94 9.03 1.34
N PRO A 249 13.11 8.82 2.65
CA PRO A 249 14.37 8.30 3.19
C PRO A 249 14.60 6.84 2.84
N ASP A 250 13.57 6.18 2.33
CA ASP A 250 13.56 4.76 1.99
C ASP A 250 12.43 4.51 0.97
N LEU A 251 12.63 3.57 0.05
CA LEU A 251 11.65 3.20 -0.97
C LEU A 251 10.94 1.87 -0.68
N HIS A 252 11.19 1.24 0.48
CA HIS A 252 10.45 0.07 0.89
C HIS A 252 8.96 0.41 1.05
N ASN A 253 8.08 -0.40 0.43
CA ASN A 253 6.64 -0.12 0.35
C ASN A 253 6.01 0.14 1.72
N VAL A 254 6.27 -0.73 2.70
CA VAL A 254 5.73 -0.61 4.05
C VAL A 254 6.31 0.59 4.80
N ASN A 255 7.60 0.92 4.61
CA ASN A 255 8.20 2.11 5.21
C ASN A 255 7.55 3.39 4.71
N ILE A 256 7.25 3.47 3.40
CA ILE A 256 6.49 4.59 2.83
C ILE A 256 5.10 4.65 3.46
N ALA A 257 4.37 3.52 3.47
CA ALA A 257 2.99 3.45 3.96
C ALA A 257 2.85 3.87 5.44
N GLN A 258 3.85 3.59 6.27
CA GLN A 258 3.89 3.97 7.69
C GLN A 258 4.53 5.33 7.94
N GLY A 259 5.57 5.70 7.17
CA GLY A 259 6.40 6.85 7.48
C GLY A 259 5.86 8.20 6.98
N PHE A 260 5.19 8.23 5.82
CA PHE A 260 4.73 9.49 5.21
C PHE A 260 3.79 10.31 6.11
N ARG A 261 3.13 9.70 7.08
CA ARG A 261 2.23 10.36 8.05
C ARG A 261 2.97 11.01 9.23
N GLU A 262 4.24 10.63 9.47
CA GLU A 262 5.02 11.08 10.63
C GLU A 262 5.04 12.61 10.79
N PRO A 263 5.28 13.42 9.73
CA PRO A 263 5.29 14.88 9.88
C PRO A 263 3.98 15.44 10.42
N ALA A 264 2.81 14.95 9.96
CA ALA A 264 1.51 15.40 10.47
C ALA A 264 1.28 14.97 11.94
N GLN A 265 1.81 13.81 12.36
CA GLN A 265 1.77 13.38 13.75
C GLN A 265 2.63 14.29 14.63
N TYR A 266 3.88 14.56 14.25
CA TYR A 266 4.75 15.45 15.01
C TYR A 266 4.28 16.92 14.96
N ALA A 267 3.50 17.33 13.97
CA ALA A 267 2.84 18.64 13.95
C ALA A 267 1.95 18.87 15.19
N LEU A 268 1.40 17.82 15.78
CA LEU A 268 0.66 17.92 17.04
C LEU A 268 1.55 18.40 18.21
N ARG A 269 2.83 18.06 18.21
CA ARG A 269 3.82 18.46 19.20
C ARG A 269 4.40 19.85 18.91
N SER A 270 4.77 20.12 17.66
CA SER A 270 5.45 21.35 17.25
C SER A 270 4.52 22.50 16.93
N GLY A 271 3.23 22.24 16.65
CA GLY A 271 2.27 23.24 16.16
C GLY A 271 2.52 23.69 14.71
N SER A 272 3.42 23.02 13.98
CA SER A 272 3.82 23.42 12.63
C SER A 272 2.81 22.97 11.57
N ALA A 273 2.10 23.91 10.97
CA ALA A 273 1.24 23.64 9.80
C ALA A 273 2.05 23.18 8.57
N GLU A 274 3.34 23.50 8.50
CA GLU A 274 4.21 23.07 7.39
C GLU A 274 4.44 21.55 7.42
N LEU A 275 4.61 20.96 8.58
CA LEU A 275 4.75 19.52 8.72
C LEU A 275 3.47 18.79 8.26
N THR A 276 2.29 19.33 8.59
CA THR A 276 1.05 18.78 8.05
C THR A 276 1.02 18.87 6.52
N ARG A 277 1.41 20.00 5.92
CA ARG A 277 1.50 20.14 4.46
C ARG A 277 2.54 19.18 3.86
N ALA A 278 3.64 18.89 4.55
CA ALA A 278 4.64 17.93 4.10
C ALA A 278 4.03 16.53 3.89
N THR A 279 3.18 16.07 4.80
CA THR A 279 2.45 14.80 4.65
C THR A 279 1.60 14.76 3.37
N TYR A 280 0.88 15.84 3.04
CA TYR A 280 0.11 15.90 1.78
C TYR A 280 1.02 15.89 0.54
N ARG A 281 2.16 16.58 0.58
CA ARG A 281 3.15 16.53 -0.52
C ARG A 281 3.73 15.13 -0.69
N SER A 282 4.11 14.49 0.43
CA SER A 282 4.63 13.11 0.41
C SER A 282 3.61 12.16 -0.21
N TYR A 283 2.34 12.23 0.19
CA TYR A 283 1.28 11.42 -0.44
C TYR A 283 1.18 11.69 -1.94
N ALA A 284 1.15 12.97 -2.36
CA ALA A 284 1.05 13.32 -3.78
C ALA A 284 2.26 12.79 -4.57
N SER A 285 3.46 12.86 -4.00
CA SER A 285 4.67 12.32 -4.62
C SER A 285 4.67 10.79 -4.72
N VAL A 286 4.18 10.08 -3.67
CA VAL A 286 4.00 8.62 -3.72
C VAL A 286 3.05 8.23 -4.84
N MET A 287 1.87 8.84 -4.88
CA MET A 287 0.85 8.49 -5.87
C MET A 287 1.22 8.95 -7.27
N GLY A 288 1.93 10.07 -7.41
CA GLY A 288 2.45 10.54 -8.70
C GLY A 288 3.55 9.66 -9.27
N GLY A 289 4.45 9.14 -8.43
CA GLY A 289 5.58 8.33 -8.87
C GLY A 289 5.29 6.82 -8.93
N TYR A 290 4.36 6.31 -8.09
CA TYR A 290 4.18 4.87 -7.90
C TYR A 290 2.71 4.41 -7.84
N GLY A 291 1.75 5.33 -7.85
CA GLY A 291 0.31 5.03 -7.73
C GLY A 291 -0.49 5.32 -9.00
N GLN A 292 0.12 5.25 -10.18
CA GLN A 292 -0.52 5.57 -11.46
C GLN A 292 -1.35 4.42 -12.03
N PHE A 293 -2.12 3.74 -11.18
CA PHE A 293 -3.03 2.65 -11.51
C PHE A 293 -4.22 2.58 -10.52
N PRO A 294 -5.33 1.88 -10.86
CA PRO A 294 -6.52 1.83 -10.01
C PRO A 294 -6.34 1.02 -8.73
N GLY A 295 -7.17 1.32 -7.72
CA GLY A 295 -7.26 0.59 -6.45
C GLY A 295 -6.75 1.34 -5.23
N GLY A 296 -6.16 2.54 -5.41
CA GLY A 296 -5.72 3.41 -4.30
C GLY A 296 -4.39 3.03 -3.64
N GLY A 297 -3.78 1.92 -4.05
CA GLY A 297 -2.44 1.51 -3.62
C GLY A 297 -1.34 2.16 -4.45
N PHE A 298 -0.10 1.87 -4.09
CA PHE A 298 1.08 2.26 -4.86
C PHE A 298 2.05 1.08 -5.01
N ALA A 299 2.81 1.11 -6.09
CA ALA A 299 3.71 0.03 -6.48
C ALA A 299 4.88 -0.15 -5.51
N GLY A 300 5.21 -1.39 -5.23
CA GLY A 300 6.33 -1.82 -4.40
C GLY A 300 6.17 -3.28 -4.00
N ASP A 301 6.94 -4.15 -4.66
CA ASP A 301 7.06 -5.57 -4.32
C ASP A 301 8.22 -5.80 -3.34
N GLU A 302 8.18 -5.27 -2.17
CA GLU A 302 9.14 -4.84 -1.17
C GLU A 302 9.58 -3.39 -1.41
N ASN A 303 10.05 -3.01 -2.60
CA ASN A 303 10.55 -1.67 -2.87
C ASN A 303 9.84 -1.03 -4.07
N SER A 304 9.49 0.24 -3.92
CA SER A 304 9.10 1.09 -5.04
C SER A 304 10.33 1.41 -5.90
N ARG A 305 10.16 1.40 -7.23
CA ARG A 305 11.26 1.63 -8.17
C ARG A 305 10.86 2.68 -9.19
N PRO A 306 11.69 3.70 -9.45
CA PRO A 306 11.44 4.65 -10.53
C PRO A 306 11.28 3.95 -11.89
N GLY A 307 10.29 4.38 -12.67
CA GLY A 307 9.99 3.80 -13.98
C GLY A 307 9.25 2.46 -13.96
N PHE A 308 8.82 2.00 -12.78
CA PHE A 308 8.00 0.80 -12.59
C PHE A 308 6.71 1.17 -11.88
N ASP A 309 5.90 2.00 -12.48
CA ASP A 309 4.65 2.55 -11.93
C ASP A 309 3.41 2.11 -12.72
N ASP A 310 3.57 1.13 -13.62
CA ASP A 310 2.48 0.61 -14.44
C ASP A 310 1.57 -0.39 -13.67
N PRO A 311 0.38 -0.73 -14.21
CA PRO A 311 -0.60 -1.57 -13.53
C PRO A 311 -0.16 -3.02 -13.25
N ARG A 312 0.96 -3.47 -13.83
CA ARG A 312 1.55 -4.80 -13.60
C ARG A 312 2.42 -4.81 -12.35
N GLN A 313 2.86 -3.65 -11.90
CA GLN A 313 3.78 -3.57 -10.78
C GLN A 313 3.12 -4.09 -9.51
N GLY A 314 3.87 -4.91 -8.78
CA GLY A 314 3.43 -5.48 -7.52
C GLY A 314 3.22 -4.43 -6.45
N PHE A 315 2.22 -4.64 -5.61
CA PHE A 315 2.06 -3.94 -4.35
C PHE A 315 1.86 -4.96 -3.22
N GLU A 316 2.44 -4.65 -2.10
CA GLU A 316 2.54 -5.55 -0.97
C GLU A 316 1.29 -5.50 -0.09
N THR A 317 0.86 -6.66 0.43
CA THR A 317 -0.30 -6.74 1.32
C THR A 317 -0.07 -5.98 2.64
N CYS A 318 1.16 -6.03 3.22
CA CYS A 318 1.49 -5.18 4.37
C CYS A 318 1.31 -3.69 4.05
N GLY A 319 1.83 -3.23 2.91
CA GLY A 319 1.67 -1.84 2.50
C GLY A 319 0.22 -1.41 2.40
N THR A 320 -0.67 -2.27 1.92
CA THR A 320 -2.11 -1.98 1.85
C THR A 320 -2.70 -1.68 3.24
N VAL A 321 -2.48 -2.56 4.23
CA VAL A 321 -3.08 -2.38 5.57
C VAL A 321 -2.41 -1.25 6.36
N GLU A 322 -1.11 -1.04 6.20
CA GLU A 322 -0.41 0.09 6.83
C GLU A 322 -0.79 1.44 6.23
N PHE A 323 -1.07 1.47 4.92
CA PHE A 323 -1.54 2.69 4.26
C PHE A 323 -2.97 3.04 4.69
N MET A 324 -3.85 2.02 4.88
CA MET A 324 -5.17 2.19 5.50
C MET A 324 -5.04 2.80 6.90
N ALA A 325 -4.24 2.21 7.78
CA ALA A 325 -4.02 2.70 9.14
C ALA A 325 -3.48 4.15 9.16
N SER A 326 -2.63 4.50 8.19
CA SER A 326 -2.15 5.86 8.02
C SER A 326 -3.26 6.84 7.65
N HIS A 327 -4.16 6.45 6.74
CA HIS A 327 -5.29 7.28 6.34
C HIS A 327 -6.32 7.45 7.47
N GLU A 328 -6.58 6.41 8.25
CA GLU A 328 -7.42 6.44 9.44
C GLU A 328 -6.90 7.45 10.47
N LEU A 329 -5.61 7.36 10.79
CA LEU A 329 -4.96 8.30 11.70
C LEU A 329 -4.98 9.74 11.19
N LEU A 330 -4.69 9.95 9.90
CA LEU A 330 -4.73 11.29 9.29
C LEU A 330 -6.14 11.86 9.25
N THR A 331 -7.18 11.04 9.09
CA THR A 331 -8.58 11.47 9.25
C THR A 331 -8.83 12.03 10.65
N ARG A 332 -8.33 11.36 11.71
CA ARG A 332 -8.47 11.84 13.10
C ARG A 332 -7.71 13.14 13.35
N ILE A 333 -6.47 13.22 12.88
CA ILE A 333 -5.60 14.38 13.11
C ILE A 333 -6.13 15.62 12.41
N THR A 334 -6.42 15.49 11.11
CA THR A 334 -6.69 16.64 10.24
C THR A 334 -8.17 17.00 10.13
N GLY A 335 -9.07 16.01 10.29
CA GLY A 335 -10.50 16.17 9.99
C GLY A 335 -10.80 16.28 8.50
N ASP A 336 -9.81 16.10 7.64
CA ASP A 336 -9.98 16.13 6.20
C ASP A 336 -10.56 14.79 5.72
N PRO A 337 -11.79 14.77 5.17
CA PRO A 337 -12.45 13.53 4.75
C PRO A 337 -11.80 12.88 3.54
N VAL A 338 -10.86 13.53 2.86
CA VAL A 338 -10.11 12.92 1.75
C VAL A 338 -9.33 11.69 2.21
N TRP A 339 -8.86 11.69 3.45
CA TRP A 339 -8.14 10.54 3.99
C TRP A 339 -9.05 9.34 4.21
N ALA A 340 -10.29 9.58 4.65
CA ALA A 340 -11.30 8.52 4.76
C ALA A 340 -11.71 7.97 3.38
N ASP A 341 -11.80 8.82 2.34
CA ASP A 341 -12.05 8.37 0.97
C ASP A 341 -10.93 7.42 0.48
N ARG A 342 -9.67 7.78 0.74
CA ARG A 342 -8.49 6.96 0.39
C ARG A 342 -8.44 5.65 1.16
N CYS A 343 -8.84 5.66 2.44
CA CYS A 343 -8.94 4.44 3.22
C CYS A 343 -10.00 3.49 2.65
N GLU A 344 -11.20 4.00 2.32
CA GLU A 344 -12.26 3.20 1.70
C GLU A 344 -11.86 2.66 0.31
N GLU A 345 -11.09 3.42 -0.48
CA GLU A 345 -10.60 2.94 -1.78
C GLU A 345 -9.74 1.67 -1.61
N LEU A 346 -8.81 1.66 -0.64
CA LEU A 346 -8.00 0.48 -0.32
C LEU A 346 -8.83 -0.65 0.28
N ALA A 347 -9.69 -0.33 1.25
CA ALA A 347 -10.48 -1.30 2.00
C ALA A 347 -11.45 -2.09 1.11
N PHE A 348 -12.00 -1.47 0.07
CA PHE A 348 -13.00 -2.13 -0.78
C PHE A 348 -12.43 -2.71 -2.07
N ASN A 349 -11.25 -2.25 -2.52
CA ASN A 349 -10.69 -2.65 -3.81
C ASN A 349 -9.46 -3.57 -3.68
N LEU A 350 -8.62 -3.42 -2.65
CA LEU A 350 -7.42 -4.23 -2.49
C LEU A 350 -7.52 -5.26 -1.36
N LEU A 351 -7.90 -4.83 -0.15
CA LEU A 351 -7.87 -5.67 1.05
C LEU A 351 -8.66 -6.99 0.92
N PRO A 352 -9.88 -7.02 0.35
CA PRO A 352 -10.67 -8.25 0.36
C PRO A 352 -10.06 -9.39 -0.45
N ALA A 353 -9.33 -9.06 -1.52
CA ALA A 353 -8.68 -10.05 -2.37
C ALA A 353 -7.23 -10.37 -1.96
N ALA A 354 -6.75 -9.81 -0.84
CA ALA A 354 -5.48 -10.22 -0.26
C ALA A 354 -5.49 -11.69 0.18
N THR A 355 -6.68 -12.24 0.44
CA THR A 355 -6.86 -13.67 0.77
C THR A 355 -7.61 -14.42 -0.34
N ASP A 356 -7.46 -15.74 -0.36
CA ASP A 356 -8.36 -16.61 -1.11
C ASP A 356 -9.82 -16.44 -0.61
N PRO A 357 -10.84 -16.87 -1.37
CA PRO A 357 -12.24 -16.66 -1.00
C PRO A 357 -12.66 -17.17 0.39
N GLU A 358 -12.02 -18.21 0.88
CA GLU A 358 -12.26 -18.84 2.17
C GLU A 358 -11.35 -18.33 3.30
N GLY A 359 -10.42 -17.39 3.00
CA GLY A 359 -9.53 -16.79 4.00
C GLY A 359 -8.47 -17.75 4.56
N ARG A 360 -8.06 -18.80 3.83
CA ARG A 360 -7.12 -19.84 4.27
C ARG A 360 -5.68 -19.60 3.86
N GLY A 361 -5.47 -18.71 2.91
CA GLY A 361 -4.16 -18.29 2.40
C GLY A 361 -4.15 -16.81 2.11
N VAL A 362 -2.98 -16.19 2.14
CA VAL A 362 -2.75 -14.80 1.78
C VAL A 362 -1.70 -14.74 0.68
N HIS A 363 -1.87 -13.87 -0.32
CA HIS A 363 -0.77 -13.54 -1.21
C HIS A 363 0.09 -12.43 -0.58
N TYR A 364 1.38 -12.46 -0.85
CA TYR A 364 2.29 -11.41 -0.40
C TYR A 364 2.15 -10.16 -1.28
N ILE A 365 2.15 -10.38 -2.59
CA ILE A 365 2.13 -9.35 -3.61
C ILE A 365 1.05 -9.65 -4.65
N THR A 366 0.34 -8.61 -5.08
CA THR A 366 -0.53 -8.64 -6.26
C THR A 366 -0.36 -7.36 -7.08
N SER A 367 -1.11 -7.19 -8.15
CA SER A 367 -1.10 -5.98 -8.98
C SER A 367 -2.49 -5.67 -9.54
N ALA A 368 -2.68 -4.47 -10.09
CA ALA A 368 -3.95 -4.07 -10.71
C ALA A 368 -4.24 -4.85 -12.00
N ASN A 369 -3.18 -5.28 -12.72
CA ASN A 369 -3.25 -6.19 -13.87
C ASN A 369 -2.42 -7.44 -13.56
N SER A 370 -3.07 -8.46 -13.02
CA SER A 370 -2.49 -9.75 -12.65
C SER A 370 -3.39 -10.87 -13.15
N VAL A 371 -2.94 -11.59 -14.17
CA VAL A 371 -3.74 -12.59 -14.87
C VAL A 371 -3.49 -14.02 -14.40
N GLU A 372 -2.51 -14.20 -13.52
CA GLU A 372 -2.18 -15.49 -12.92
C GLU A 372 -1.50 -15.29 -11.58
N LEU A 373 -1.94 -16.01 -10.55
CA LEU A 373 -1.34 -16.03 -9.21
C LEU A 373 -0.74 -17.42 -8.99
N ASP A 374 0.57 -17.55 -9.12
CA ASP A 374 1.22 -18.85 -9.07
C ASP A 374 2.47 -18.86 -8.19
N ASN A 375 3.06 -20.05 -8.05
CA ASN A 375 4.28 -20.25 -7.28
C ASN A 375 5.56 -20.11 -8.11
N THR A 376 5.50 -19.48 -9.29
CA THR A 376 6.67 -19.19 -10.11
C THR A 376 7.40 -17.98 -9.56
N ALA A 377 8.71 -18.08 -9.40
CA ALA A 377 9.53 -16.93 -9.05
C ALA A 377 9.50 -15.89 -10.19
N LYS A 378 9.20 -14.64 -9.86
CA LYS A 378 9.14 -13.54 -10.82
C LYS A 378 10.27 -12.58 -10.49
N ASN A 379 11.21 -12.43 -11.41
CA ASN A 379 12.42 -11.63 -11.25
C ASN A 379 12.72 -10.76 -12.47
N GLN A 380 11.70 -10.49 -13.28
CA GLN A 380 11.78 -9.64 -14.45
C GLN A 380 10.66 -8.59 -14.42
N GLY A 381 10.88 -7.47 -15.10
CA GLY A 381 9.89 -6.39 -15.20
C GLY A 381 9.47 -5.89 -13.83
N GLN A 382 8.20 -6.08 -13.49
CA GLN A 382 7.55 -5.49 -12.33
C GLN A 382 7.71 -6.27 -11.01
N PHE A 383 8.31 -7.46 -11.05
CA PHE A 383 8.53 -8.30 -9.89
C PHE A 383 10.01 -8.64 -9.79
N GLN A 384 10.70 -8.16 -8.74
CA GLN A 384 12.16 -8.20 -8.70
C GLN A 384 12.74 -8.77 -7.41
N ASN A 385 11.95 -9.47 -6.61
CA ASN A 385 12.45 -10.07 -5.38
C ASN A 385 12.84 -11.54 -5.49
N GLY A 386 12.74 -12.13 -6.68
CA GLY A 386 13.32 -13.43 -7.01
C GLY A 386 12.64 -14.66 -6.39
N PHE A 387 11.51 -14.52 -5.71
CA PHE A 387 10.77 -15.66 -5.17
C PHE A 387 9.25 -15.55 -5.46
N ALA A 388 8.54 -16.67 -5.31
CA ALA A 388 7.12 -16.75 -5.62
C ALA A 388 6.28 -16.09 -4.52
N MET A 389 5.73 -14.91 -4.80
CA MET A 389 5.00 -14.09 -3.84
C MET A 389 3.53 -13.86 -4.20
N GLN A 390 3.07 -14.36 -5.35
CA GLN A 390 1.70 -14.13 -5.81
C GLN A 390 0.72 -15.24 -5.42
N ALA A 391 1.18 -16.49 -5.28
CA ALA A 391 0.32 -17.59 -4.85
C ALA A 391 -0.29 -17.29 -3.47
N TYR A 392 -1.50 -17.79 -3.22
CA TYR A 392 -2.07 -17.79 -1.88
C TYR A 392 -1.39 -18.86 -1.03
N LYS A 393 -0.81 -18.45 0.09
CA LYS A 393 -0.10 -19.33 1.00
C LYS A 393 -0.47 -19.05 2.45
N PRO A 394 -0.45 -20.06 3.32
CA PRO A 394 -0.49 -19.80 4.76
C PRO A 394 0.81 -19.14 5.25
N GLY A 395 1.89 -19.32 4.52
CA GLY A 395 3.15 -18.61 4.49
C GLY A 395 3.94 -18.44 5.78
N ILE A 396 5.15 -19.02 5.81
CA ILE A 396 6.14 -18.75 6.86
C ILE A 396 7.39 -18.17 6.22
N VAL A 397 7.95 -18.83 5.23
CA VAL A 397 9.12 -18.40 4.46
C VAL A 397 8.84 -18.66 2.99
N PRO A 398 9.00 -17.65 2.10
CA PRO A 398 9.43 -16.27 2.33
C PRO A 398 8.34 -15.33 2.87
N TYR A 399 7.09 -15.75 2.96
CA TYR A 399 5.90 -14.97 3.33
C TYR A 399 5.86 -14.67 4.84
N ARG A 400 6.77 -13.88 5.35
CA ARG A 400 7.01 -13.72 6.77
C ARG A 400 6.16 -12.62 7.41
N CYS A 401 6.20 -11.38 6.88
CA CYS A 401 5.51 -10.25 7.49
C CYS A 401 4.02 -10.21 7.15
N CYS A 402 3.63 -10.31 5.88
CA CYS A 402 2.24 -10.12 5.45
C CYS A 402 1.23 -11.07 6.12
N PRO A 403 1.48 -12.38 6.26
CA PRO A 403 0.55 -13.27 6.95
C PRO A 403 0.35 -12.95 8.44
N HIS A 404 1.33 -12.29 9.08
CA HIS A 404 1.19 -11.84 10.46
C HIS A 404 0.53 -10.46 10.57
N ASN A 405 0.64 -9.61 9.54
CA ASN A 405 0.22 -8.22 9.59
C ASN A 405 -1.16 -7.92 8.97
N TYR A 406 -1.55 -8.62 7.88
CA TYR A 406 -2.75 -8.28 7.11
C TYR A 406 -4.04 -8.24 7.93
N GLY A 407 -4.09 -9.04 8.98
CA GLY A 407 -5.28 -9.18 9.83
C GLY A 407 -5.64 -7.95 10.66
N MET A 408 -4.82 -6.89 10.66
CA MET A 408 -5.22 -5.63 11.28
C MET A 408 -6.16 -4.79 10.40
N GLY A 409 -6.22 -5.04 9.08
CA GLY A 409 -6.94 -4.18 8.15
C GLY A 409 -8.41 -3.98 8.48
N TRP A 410 -9.21 -5.05 8.51
CA TRP A 410 -10.63 -4.95 8.85
C TRP A 410 -10.91 -4.54 10.30
N PRO A 411 -10.17 -5.03 11.32
CA PRO A 411 -10.34 -4.56 12.69
C PRO A 411 -10.14 -3.05 12.83
N TYR A 412 -9.05 -2.49 12.33
CA TYR A 412 -8.76 -1.05 12.43
C TYR A 412 -9.77 -0.21 11.64
N PHE A 413 -10.13 -0.63 10.41
CA PHE A 413 -11.21 -0.02 9.65
C PHE A 413 -12.52 0.03 10.46
N THR A 414 -12.86 -1.04 11.19
CA THR A 414 -14.07 -1.11 12.01
C THR A 414 -14.03 -0.12 13.17
N GLU A 415 -12.89 -0.01 13.86
CA GLU A 415 -12.70 0.91 14.99
C GLU A 415 -12.85 2.38 14.55
N GLU A 416 -12.38 2.72 13.36
CA GLU A 416 -12.32 4.08 12.84
C GLU A 416 -13.57 4.50 12.01
N LEU A 417 -14.59 3.63 11.91
CA LEU A 417 -15.88 4.00 11.28
C LEU A 417 -16.54 5.20 11.97
N TRP A 418 -16.35 5.29 13.29
CA TRP A 418 -16.95 6.31 14.13
C TRP A 418 -15.90 6.99 15.02
N LEU A 419 -15.95 8.30 15.08
CA LEU A 419 -15.03 9.12 15.86
C LEU A 419 -15.82 10.06 16.78
N ALA A 420 -15.25 10.38 17.94
CA ALA A 420 -15.79 11.43 18.79
C ALA A 420 -15.36 12.80 18.29
N THR A 421 -16.19 13.81 18.52
CA THR A 421 -15.89 15.19 18.12
C THR A 421 -15.61 16.09 19.33
N PRO A 422 -14.76 17.14 19.19
CA PRO A 422 -14.44 18.06 20.29
C PRO A 422 -15.66 18.78 20.88
N ASP A 423 -16.72 18.96 20.11
CA ASP A 423 -17.99 19.53 20.54
C ASP A 423 -18.97 18.48 21.11
N ARG A 424 -18.42 17.36 21.62
CA ARG A 424 -19.13 16.29 22.33
C ARG A 424 -20.20 15.59 21.50
N GLY A 425 -19.97 15.42 20.21
CA GLY A 425 -20.78 14.66 19.27
C GLY A 425 -20.07 13.46 18.74
N LEU A 426 -20.55 12.97 17.59
CA LEU A 426 -19.99 11.85 16.85
C LEU A 426 -19.83 12.21 15.38
N ALA A 427 -18.83 11.62 14.75
CA ALA A 427 -18.62 11.66 13.30
C ALA A 427 -18.68 10.22 12.73
N ALA A 428 -19.53 10.02 11.72
CA ALA A 428 -19.46 8.86 10.85
C ALA A 428 -18.38 9.15 9.80
N ALA A 429 -17.15 8.68 10.06
CA ALA A 429 -15.98 8.97 9.24
C ALA A 429 -15.91 8.07 8.00
N MET A 430 -16.25 6.81 8.14
CA MET A 430 -16.37 5.83 7.05
C MET A 430 -17.67 5.06 7.18
N TYR A 431 -18.11 4.39 6.12
CA TYR A 431 -19.39 3.71 6.12
C TYR A 431 -19.26 2.21 5.93
N ALA A 432 -19.86 1.49 6.89
CA ALA A 432 -20.14 0.06 6.83
C ALA A 432 -21.28 -0.27 7.81
N PRO A 433 -21.94 -1.42 7.69
CA PRO A 433 -22.94 -1.83 8.65
C PRO A 433 -22.28 -2.00 10.04
N SER A 434 -22.75 -1.22 11.01
CA SER A 434 -22.12 -1.14 12.34
C SER A 434 -23.08 -0.58 13.38
N GLN A 435 -22.68 -0.66 14.64
CA GLN A 435 -23.33 0.02 15.75
C GLN A 435 -22.26 0.69 16.61
N VAL A 436 -22.44 1.97 16.94
CA VAL A 436 -21.58 2.66 17.89
C VAL A 436 -22.33 2.95 19.17
N ARG A 437 -21.68 2.68 20.31
CA ARG A 437 -22.13 3.09 21.65
C ARG A 437 -21.15 4.10 22.20
N ALA A 438 -21.64 5.29 22.54
CA ALA A 438 -20.76 6.40 22.93
C ALA A 438 -21.44 7.38 23.86
N LYS A 439 -20.63 8.11 24.66
CA LYS A 439 -21.06 9.25 25.48
C LYS A 439 -21.02 10.52 24.66
N VAL A 440 -22.10 11.30 24.70
CA VAL A 440 -22.23 12.59 24.01
C VAL A 440 -22.71 13.69 24.96
N ALA A 441 -22.64 14.93 24.51
CA ALA A 441 -23.14 16.12 25.21
C ALA A 441 -22.74 16.19 26.70
N ASP A 442 -23.64 15.93 27.61
CA ASP A 442 -23.47 15.95 29.07
C ASP A 442 -23.05 14.58 29.67
N GLY A 443 -22.58 13.64 28.87
CA GLY A 443 -22.22 12.28 29.25
C GLY A 443 -23.35 11.26 29.06
N THR A 444 -24.40 11.66 28.41
CA THR A 444 -25.46 10.74 28.01
C THR A 444 -24.90 9.68 27.06
N GLU A 445 -25.02 8.42 27.47
CA GLU A 445 -24.69 7.29 26.63
C GLU A 445 -25.79 7.07 25.60
N ILE A 446 -25.39 6.99 24.33
CA ILE A 446 -26.27 6.77 23.21
C ILE A 446 -25.78 5.61 22.35
N THR A 447 -26.68 5.13 21.50
CA THR A 447 -26.33 4.14 20.45
C THR A 447 -26.73 4.70 19.10
N VAL A 448 -25.87 4.61 18.10
CA VAL A 448 -26.21 4.84 16.70
C VAL A 448 -26.00 3.55 15.92
N THR A 449 -27.05 3.06 15.28
CA THR A 449 -27.00 1.88 14.40
C THR A 449 -26.93 2.33 12.97
N SER A 450 -25.88 1.94 12.25
CA SER A 450 -25.71 2.12 10.79
C SER A 450 -26.25 0.88 10.08
N ASP A 451 -27.38 1.01 9.46
CA ASP A 451 -28.02 -0.02 8.64
C ASP A 451 -27.79 0.32 7.17
N THR A 452 -26.92 -0.46 6.52
CA THR A 452 -26.45 -0.20 5.16
C THR A 452 -25.85 -1.42 4.52
N ASP A 453 -25.95 -1.52 3.21
CA ASP A 453 -25.19 -2.43 2.35
C ASP A 453 -24.09 -1.67 1.57
N TYR A 454 -23.68 -0.48 2.02
CA TYR A 454 -22.54 0.24 1.47
C TYR A 454 -21.25 -0.60 1.58
N PRO A 455 -20.38 -0.68 0.57
CA PRO A 455 -20.28 0.14 -0.64
C PRO A 455 -21.18 -0.32 -1.82
N PHE A 456 -21.90 -1.42 -1.72
CA PHE A 456 -22.68 -2.00 -2.83
C PHE A 456 -24.02 -1.28 -3.09
N LYS A 457 -24.52 -0.52 -2.11
CA LYS A 457 -25.75 0.28 -2.21
C LYS A 457 -25.52 1.71 -1.74
N GLU A 458 -26.34 2.61 -2.26
CA GLU A 458 -26.21 4.07 -2.09
C GLU A 458 -26.69 4.60 -0.74
N THR A 459 -27.45 3.82 0.04
CA THR A 459 -28.17 4.35 1.19
C THR A 459 -27.55 3.89 2.51
N VAL A 460 -27.26 4.86 3.37
CA VAL A 460 -26.86 4.65 4.77
C VAL A 460 -27.99 5.17 5.66
N THR A 461 -28.57 4.28 6.47
CA THR A 461 -29.62 4.63 7.44
C THR A 461 -29.06 4.55 8.85
N LEU A 462 -29.02 5.68 9.53
CA LEU A 462 -28.58 5.76 10.90
C LEU A 462 -29.80 5.88 11.81
N THR A 463 -29.89 5.00 12.81
CA THR A 463 -30.93 5.08 13.87
C THR A 463 -30.27 5.53 15.15
N VAL A 464 -30.67 6.70 15.66
CA VAL A 464 -30.15 7.25 16.92
C VAL A 464 -31.05 6.79 18.07
N SER A 465 -30.50 6.03 19.01
CA SER A 465 -31.15 5.59 20.23
C SER A 465 -30.57 6.31 21.44
N THR A 466 -31.41 6.89 22.29
CA THR A 466 -31.01 7.63 23.49
C THR A 466 -32.01 7.38 24.61
N PRO A 467 -31.53 7.24 25.88
CA PRO A 467 -32.42 7.00 27.04
C PRO A 467 -33.24 8.22 27.43
N ARG A 468 -32.82 9.41 27.05
CA ARG A 468 -33.52 10.68 27.29
C ARG A 468 -33.27 11.69 26.17
N ARG A 469 -33.98 12.78 26.17
CA ARG A 469 -33.71 13.88 25.21
C ARG A 469 -32.30 14.43 25.44
N VAL A 470 -31.51 14.50 24.39
CA VAL A 470 -30.14 14.99 24.42
C VAL A 470 -29.78 15.75 23.14
N THR A 471 -29.13 16.88 23.28
CA THR A 471 -28.65 17.68 22.13
C THR A 471 -27.19 17.41 21.89
N PHE A 472 -26.88 16.87 20.71
CA PHE A 472 -25.50 16.69 20.27
C PHE A 472 -25.40 16.77 18.76
N PRO A 473 -24.20 17.13 18.21
CA PRO A 473 -23.96 17.12 16.77
C PRO A 473 -23.58 15.72 16.29
N LEU A 474 -24.11 15.36 15.13
CA LEU A 474 -23.73 14.20 14.35
C LEU A 474 -23.13 14.69 13.02
N TYR A 475 -21.88 14.35 12.78
CA TYR A 475 -21.17 14.67 11.55
C TYR A 475 -21.24 13.49 10.58
N LEU A 476 -21.59 13.76 9.34
CA LEU A 476 -21.74 12.77 8.28
C LEU A 476 -20.77 13.11 7.16
N ARG A 477 -19.88 12.19 6.81
CA ARG A 477 -18.98 12.37 5.67
C ARG A 477 -19.75 12.29 4.35
N ILE A 478 -19.50 13.22 3.46
CA ILE A 478 -19.87 13.13 2.05
C ILE A 478 -18.59 12.81 1.29
N PRO A 479 -18.49 11.61 0.66
CA PRO A 479 -17.34 11.22 -0.13
C PRO A 479 -17.14 12.12 -1.36
N GLY A 480 -15.89 12.29 -1.79
CA GLY A 480 -15.54 13.13 -2.93
C GLY A 480 -16.15 12.68 -4.26
N TRP A 481 -16.41 11.39 -4.44
CA TRP A 481 -17.06 10.83 -5.63
C TRP A 481 -18.57 11.12 -5.69
N CYS A 482 -19.22 11.53 -4.60
CA CYS A 482 -20.66 11.75 -4.55
C CYS A 482 -21.02 13.22 -4.84
N ALA A 483 -21.52 13.50 -6.06
CA ALA A 483 -21.86 14.86 -6.49
C ALA A 483 -23.20 15.36 -5.90
N ASP A 484 -24.19 14.47 -5.74
CA ASP A 484 -25.57 14.86 -5.41
C ASP A 484 -26.09 14.16 -4.13
N PRO A 485 -25.48 14.36 -2.96
CA PRO A 485 -25.90 13.71 -1.74
C PRO A 485 -27.28 14.19 -1.29
N GLN A 486 -28.08 13.26 -0.75
CA GLN A 486 -29.39 13.57 -0.22
C GLN A 486 -29.47 13.19 1.24
N LEU A 487 -29.84 14.13 2.09
CA LEU A 487 -29.93 13.92 3.53
C LEU A 487 -31.35 14.15 4.03
N THR A 488 -31.88 13.19 4.77
CA THR A 488 -33.17 13.27 5.45
C THR A 488 -32.97 12.98 6.93
N VAL A 489 -33.44 13.87 7.81
CA VAL A 489 -33.33 13.76 9.26
C VAL A 489 -34.72 13.76 9.88
N ALA A 490 -35.09 12.70 10.57
CA ALA A 490 -36.39 12.51 11.18
C ALA A 490 -37.56 12.82 10.19
N GLY A 491 -37.47 12.32 8.97
CA GLY A 491 -38.43 12.48 7.89
C GLY A 491 -38.38 13.83 7.16
N ARG A 492 -37.49 14.75 7.52
CA ARG A 492 -37.36 16.05 6.88
C ARG A 492 -36.10 16.13 6.06
N ARG A 493 -36.18 16.59 4.82
CA ARG A 493 -35.02 16.83 3.95
C ARG A 493 -34.17 17.97 4.50
N VAL A 494 -32.85 17.74 4.53
CA VAL A 494 -31.85 18.72 4.94
C VAL A 494 -30.99 19.04 3.71
N GLY A 495 -30.75 20.33 3.46
CA GLY A 495 -29.91 20.76 2.35
C GLY A 495 -28.43 20.41 2.65
N VAL A 496 -27.79 19.74 1.71
CA VAL A 496 -26.36 19.50 1.72
C VAL A 496 -25.69 20.46 0.76
N ARG A 497 -24.83 21.35 1.25
CA ARG A 497 -24.17 22.38 0.45
C ARG A 497 -22.67 22.09 0.31
N GLY A 498 -22.07 22.63 -0.74
CA GLY A 498 -20.64 22.52 -1.05
C GLY A 498 -20.33 21.34 -1.97
N ASP A 499 -19.15 21.38 -2.58
CA ASP A 499 -18.61 20.37 -3.47
C ASP A 499 -17.43 19.63 -2.83
N GLY A 500 -17.06 18.49 -3.39
CA GLY A 500 -15.94 17.65 -2.91
C GLY A 500 -16.20 16.95 -1.58
N PRO A 501 -15.18 16.27 -1.03
CA PRO A 501 -15.30 15.55 0.22
C PRO A 501 -15.45 16.53 1.39
N ARG A 502 -16.39 16.25 2.30
CA ARG A 502 -16.71 17.13 3.45
C ARG A 502 -17.49 16.41 4.53
N PHE A 503 -17.55 17.01 5.71
CA PHE A 503 -18.48 16.62 6.77
C PHE A 503 -19.70 17.55 6.81
N VAL A 504 -20.87 16.97 6.94
CA VAL A 504 -22.14 17.70 7.15
C VAL A 504 -22.53 17.54 8.61
N LYS A 505 -22.62 18.66 9.33
CA LYS A 505 -23.05 18.69 10.74
C LYS A 505 -24.56 18.71 10.84
N VAL A 506 -25.12 17.76 11.60
CA VAL A 506 -26.54 17.71 12.00
C VAL A 506 -26.63 17.90 13.50
N GLU A 507 -26.89 19.11 13.96
CA GLU A 507 -27.05 19.42 15.39
C GLU A 507 -28.52 19.58 15.73
N ARG A 508 -28.98 18.78 16.68
CA ARG A 508 -30.35 18.83 17.16
C ARG A 508 -30.54 18.15 18.50
N GLN A 509 -31.72 18.36 19.11
CA GLN A 509 -32.18 17.55 20.23
C GLN A 509 -32.74 16.22 19.71
N TRP A 510 -32.07 15.12 20.05
CA TRP A 510 -32.49 13.77 19.76
C TRP A 510 -33.43 13.25 20.87
N ARG A 511 -34.43 12.46 20.47
CA ARG A 511 -35.47 11.94 21.36
C ARG A 511 -35.46 10.42 21.49
N GLY A 512 -34.67 9.74 20.68
CA GLY A 512 -34.58 8.29 20.55
C GLY A 512 -35.47 7.75 19.43
N GLY A 513 -34.93 6.83 18.66
CA GLY A 513 -35.58 6.20 17.51
C GLY A 513 -35.62 7.05 16.23
N GLU A 514 -35.02 8.24 16.23
CA GLU A 514 -34.97 9.06 15.01
C GLU A 514 -33.99 8.50 14.00
N ARG A 515 -34.42 8.57 12.73
CA ARG A 515 -33.64 8.12 11.60
C ARG A 515 -32.97 9.28 10.88
N VAL A 516 -31.73 9.07 10.49
CA VAL A 516 -30.97 9.89 9.54
C VAL A 516 -30.72 9.01 8.34
N THR A 517 -31.22 9.40 7.19
CA THR A 517 -31.01 8.69 5.93
C THR A 517 -30.13 9.55 5.03
N LEU A 518 -28.92 9.05 4.79
CA LEU A 518 -27.98 9.63 3.84
C LEU A 518 -27.99 8.76 2.59
N LYS A 519 -28.45 9.34 1.48
CA LYS A 519 -28.31 8.72 0.17
C LYS A 519 -27.13 9.34 -0.56
N LEU A 520 -26.21 8.50 -1.01
CA LEU A 520 -25.00 8.83 -1.74
C LEU A 520 -25.11 8.25 -3.16
N PRO A 521 -25.79 8.95 -4.10
CA PRO A 521 -26.00 8.44 -5.46
C PRO A 521 -24.67 8.10 -6.12
N GLN A 522 -24.51 6.83 -6.48
CA GLN A 522 -23.32 6.31 -7.16
C GLN A 522 -23.51 6.48 -8.67
N ARG A 523 -22.44 6.91 -9.34
CA ARG A 523 -22.41 7.03 -10.79
C ARG A 523 -21.26 6.21 -11.33
N THR A 524 -21.46 5.60 -12.49
CA THR A 524 -20.37 4.98 -13.23
C THR A 524 -19.54 6.08 -13.88
N THR A 525 -18.26 6.06 -13.62
CA THR A 525 -17.26 6.98 -14.18
C THR A 525 -16.11 6.20 -14.82
N VAL A 526 -15.36 6.86 -15.67
CA VAL A 526 -14.15 6.35 -16.29
C VAL A 526 -13.01 7.28 -15.93
N ARG A 527 -11.96 6.72 -15.37
CA ARG A 527 -10.73 7.43 -15.00
C ARG A 527 -9.67 7.07 -16.04
N THR A 528 -9.00 8.07 -16.62
CA THR A 528 -7.91 7.88 -17.56
C THR A 528 -6.57 8.03 -16.83
N TRP A 529 -5.66 7.14 -17.12
CA TRP A 529 -4.31 7.06 -16.56
C TRP A 529 -3.33 7.52 -17.65
N GLU A 530 -3.08 8.83 -17.69
CA GLU A 530 -2.26 9.44 -18.76
C GLU A 530 -0.83 8.93 -18.74
N ASP A 531 -0.24 8.75 -17.54
CA ASP A 531 1.12 8.23 -17.38
C ASP A 531 1.22 6.72 -17.65
N ASN A 532 0.08 6.03 -17.82
CA ASN A 532 -0.03 4.63 -18.21
C ASN A 532 -0.71 4.47 -19.57
N HIS A 533 -0.15 5.11 -20.59
CA HIS A 533 -0.55 4.93 -22.00
C HIS A 533 -2.01 5.29 -22.31
N GLY A 534 -2.61 6.19 -21.53
CA GLY A 534 -4.03 6.52 -21.67
C GLY A 534 -4.96 5.33 -21.39
N ALA A 535 -4.52 4.38 -20.57
CA ALA A 535 -5.36 3.29 -20.09
C ALA A 535 -6.53 3.83 -19.27
N VAL A 536 -7.61 3.07 -19.18
CA VAL A 536 -8.81 3.48 -18.45
C VAL A 536 -9.18 2.48 -17.36
N SER A 537 -9.71 2.98 -16.25
CA SER A 537 -10.40 2.19 -15.25
C SER A 537 -11.85 2.63 -15.12
N VAL A 538 -12.70 1.72 -14.63
CA VAL A 538 -14.14 1.96 -14.45
C VAL A 538 -14.46 1.95 -12.97
N ASP A 539 -15.06 3.04 -12.49
CA ASP A 539 -15.47 3.18 -11.11
C ASP A 539 -17.00 3.31 -11.00
N HIS A 540 -17.59 2.85 -9.90
CA HIS A 540 -18.99 3.11 -9.54
C HIS A 540 -19.09 3.38 -8.04
N GLY A 541 -19.26 4.64 -7.68
CA GLY A 541 -19.12 5.08 -6.29
C GLY A 541 -17.67 4.82 -5.79
N PRO A 542 -17.50 4.13 -4.64
CA PRO A 542 -16.16 3.84 -4.09
C PRO A 542 -15.53 2.56 -4.66
N LEU A 543 -16.25 1.83 -5.52
CA LEU A 543 -15.78 0.57 -6.09
C LEU A 543 -15.16 0.78 -7.45
N THR A 544 -13.95 0.27 -7.62
CA THR A 544 -13.26 0.10 -8.90
C THR A 544 -13.59 -1.29 -9.46
N TYR A 545 -13.70 -1.41 -10.77
CA TYR A 545 -14.16 -2.63 -11.44
C TYR A 545 -13.05 -3.27 -12.27
N SER A 546 -12.88 -4.57 -12.11
CA SER A 546 -11.95 -5.43 -12.86
C SER A 546 -12.71 -6.36 -13.80
N LEU A 547 -12.06 -6.79 -14.88
CA LEU A 547 -12.59 -7.84 -15.74
C LEU A 547 -12.88 -9.11 -14.93
N LYS A 548 -14.05 -9.68 -15.07
CA LYS A 548 -14.35 -11.00 -14.50
C LYS A 548 -13.66 -12.08 -15.32
N ILE A 549 -12.44 -12.44 -14.91
CA ILE A 549 -11.65 -13.54 -15.47
C ILE A 549 -12.08 -14.81 -14.75
N GLY A 550 -12.43 -15.87 -15.49
CA GLY A 550 -12.73 -17.16 -14.85
C GLY A 550 -11.51 -17.67 -14.10
N GLU A 551 -11.69 -18.14 -12.88
CA GLU A 551 -10.62 -18.55 -11.95
C GLU A 551 -10.67 -20.05 -11.72
N ARG A 552 -9.53 -20.74 -11.83
CA ARG A 552 -9.33 -22.13 -11.43
C ARG A 552 -8.28 -22.19 -10.35
N TYR A 553 -8.68 -22.59 -9.16
CA TYR A 553 -7.79 -22.79 -8.02
C TYR A 553 -7.16 -24.18 -8.10
N GLU A 554 -5.84 -24.23 -7.90
CA GLU A 554 -5.07 -25.47 -7.90
C GLU A 554 -4.19 -25.53 -6.65
N ARG A 555 -4.40 -26.55 -5.82
CA ARG A 555 -3.55 -26.78 -4.66
C ARG A 555 -2.27 -27.48 -5.10
N PHE A 556 -1.13 -26.85 -4.90
CA PHE A 556 0.19 -27.42 -5.21
C PHE A 556 0.95 -27.87 -3.95
N ALA A 557 0.58 -27.36 -2.75
CA ALA A 557 1.18 -27.75 -1.48
C ALA A 557 0.22 -27.40 -0.30
N GLY A 558 0.74 -27.41 0.94
CA GLY A 558 -0.02 -27.12 2.14
C GLY A 558 -0.98 -28.24 2.55
N THR A 559 -1.78 -27.97 3.57
CA THR A 559 -2.80 -28.92 4.10
C THR A 559 -4.16 -28.65 3.47
N GLU A 560 -5.17 -29.42 3.83
CA GLU A 560 -6.56 -29.16 3.44
C GLU A 560 -7.10 -27.90 4.09
N ASP A 561 -6.77 -27.67 5.37
CA ASP A 561 -7.20 -26.49 6.13
C ASP A 561 -6.44 -25.24 5.70
N PHE A 562 -5.15 -25.36 5.37
CA PHE A 562 -4.28 -24.27 4.96
C PHE A 562 -3.56 -24.63 3.65
N PRO A 563 -4.26 -24.58 2.50
CA PRO A 563 -3.69 -24.94 1.23
C PRO A 563 -2.76 -23.84 0.69
N GLU A 564 -1.75 -24.28 -0.07
CA GLU A 564 -1.03 -23.38 -0.97
C GLU A 564 -1.66 -23.46 -2.35
N LEU A 565 -2.17 -22.33 -2.84
CA LEU A 565 -3.02 -22.26 -4.04
C LEU A 565 -2.41 -21.37 -5.11
N SER A 566 -2.34 -21.92 -6.32
CA SER A 566 -2.24 -21.13 -7.55
C SER A 566 -3.64 -20.84 -8.09
N VAL A 567 -3.80 -19.71 -8.78
CA VAL A 567 -5.03 -19.32 -9.47
C VAL A 567 -4.72 -19.06 -10.93
N HIS A 568 -5.38 -19.83 -11.80
CA HIS A 568 -5.15 -19.81 -13.24
C HIS A 568 -6.37 -19.29 -13.99
N PRO A 569 -6.19 -18.52 -15.08
CA PRO A 569 -7.30 -18.01 -15.88
C PRO A 569 -7.95 -19.14 -16.68
N THR A 570 -9.29 -19.17 -16.69
CA THR A 570 -10.07 -20.11 -17.52
C THR A 570 -10.83 -19.41 -18.64
N THR A 571 -10.81 -18.09 -18.66
CA THR A 571 -11.37 -17.26 -19.73
C THR A 571 -10.31 -16.29 -20.25
N PRO A 572 -10.44 -15.84 -21.48
CA PRO A 572 -9.55 -14.81 -22.01
C PRO A 572 -9.64 -13.49 -21.24
N TRP A 573 -8.51 -12.80 -21.14
CA TRP A 573 -8.36 -11.57 -20.37
C TRP A 573 -7.82 -10.38 -21.18
N ASN A 574 -7.22 -10.63 -22.35
CA ASN A 574 -6.54 -9.66 -23.20
C ASN A 574 -7.53 -8.84 -24.05
N VAL A 575 -8.29 -7.99 -23.39
CA VAL A 575 -9.35 -7.19 -24.00
C VAL A 575 -9.13 -5.69 -23.77
N GLY A 576 -9.45 -4.88 -24.77
CA GLY A 576 -9.52 -3.43 -24.67
C GLY A 576 -10.96 -2.92 -24.75
N LEU A 577 -11.28 -1.90 -23.93
CA LEU A 577 -12.59 -1.26 -23.96
C LEU A 577 -12.75 -0.38 -25.19
N ALA A 578 -14.00 0.02 -25.52
CA ALA A 578 -14.22 0.99 -26.59
C ALA A 578 -13.54 2.34 -26.26
N PRO A 579 -13.12 3.15 -27.25
CA PRO A 579 -12.48 4.45 -27.01
C PRO A 579 -13.34 5.45 -26.23
N ASP A 580 -14.66 5.33 -26.27
CA ASP A 580 -15.59 6.04 -25.38
C ASP A 580 -16.34 4.99 -24.52
N PRO A 581 -15.68 4.45 -23.47
CA PRO A 581 -16.23 3.29 -22.76
C PRO A 581 -17.52 3.65 -22.00
N LEU A 582 -17.67 4.88 -21.53
CA LEU A 582 -18.80 5.30 -20.69
C LEU A 582 -20.16 5.03 -21.35
N ARG A 583 -20.23 5.17 -22.69
CA ARG A 583 -21.48 4.94 -23.44
C ARG A 583 -21.95 3.49 -23.42
N GLY A 584 -21.00 2.55 -23.27
CA GLY A 584 -21.27 1.11 -23.32
C GLY A 584 -21.54 0.47 -21.96
N LEU A 585 -21.17 1.14 -20.87
CA LEU A 585 -21.24 0.59 -19.52
C LEU A 585 -22.69 0.48 -19.02
N ARG A 586 -23.04 -0.68 -18.47
CA ARG A 586 -24.37 -0.97 -17.89
C ARG A 586 -24.20 -1.56 -16.51
N PHE A 587 -24.41 -0.76 -15.49
CA PHE A 587 -24.40 -1.19 -14.09
C PHE A 587 -25.65 -2.00 -13.75
N THR A 588 -25.46 -3.06 -12.97
CA THR A 588 -26.52 -3.93 -12.47
C THR A 588 -26.24 -4.29 -11.02
N ALA A 589 -27.26 -4.22 -10.17
CA ALA A 589 -27.22 -4.65 -8.79
C ALA A 589 -28.29 -5.71 -8.52
N ASP A 590 -27.93 -6.75 -7.78
CA ASP A 590 -28.85 -7.78 -7.36
C ASP A 590 -29.80 -7.24 -6.27
N ARG A 591 -31.05 -7.72 -6.26
CA ARG A 591 -32.09 -7.25 -5.32
C ARG A 591 -32.13 -8.02 -4.00
N GLY A 592 -31.41 -9.13 -3.92
CA GLY A 592 -31.38 -9.99 -2.75
C GLY A 592 -30.52 -9.43 -1.59
N PRO A 593 -30.49 -10.17 -0.47
CA PRO A 593 -29.55 -9.90 0.60
C PRO A 593 -28.10 -10.14 0.11
N LEU A 594 -27.14 -9.48 0.75
CA LEU A 594 -25.72 -9.72 0.47
C LEU A 594 -25.34 -11.15 0.86
N ALA A 595 -24.40 -11.72 0.10
CA ALA A 595 -23.71 -12.95 0.51
C ALA A 595 -22.90 -12.72 1.78
N ALA A 596 -22.56 -13.79 2.50
CA ALA A 596 -21.71 -13.71 3.69
C ALA A 596 -20.33 -13.09 3.36
N ASN A 597 -19.75 -13.45 2.21
CA ASN A 597 -18.60 -12.77 1.64
C ASN A 597 -18.98 -12.13 0.29
N PRO A 598 -19.28 -10.82 0.25
CA PRO A 598 -19.67 -10.14 -1.00
C PRO A 598 -18.48 -9.79 -1.89
N PHE A 599 -17.27 -10.08 -1.45
CA PHE A 599 -16.03 -9.82 -2.20
C PHE A 599 -15.49 -11.10 -2.85
N THR A 600 -16.38 -11.85 -3.51
CA THR A 600 -16.05 -13.03 -4.34
C THR A 600 -16.76 -12.96 -5.68
N HIS A 601 -16.35 -13.76 -6.65
CA HIS A 601 -17.00 -13.84 -7.96
C HIS A 601 -18.50 -14.15 -7.89
N GLU A 602 -18.88 -15.05 -7.02
CA GLU A 602 -20.26 -15.51 -6.82
C GLU A 602 -21.02 -14.64 -5.82
N GLY A 603 -20.30 -14.11 -4.82
CA GLY A 603 -20.90 -13.32 -3.75
C GLY A 603 -21.12 -11.85 -4.10
N SER A 604 -20.46 -11.34 -5.16
CA SER A 604 -20.58 -9.93 -5.54
C SER A 604 -22.00 -9.58 -6.02
N PRO A 605 -22.69 -8.65 -5.33
CA PRO A 605 -24.05 -8.28 -5.67
C PRO A 605 -24.13 -7.29 -6.84
N VAL A 606 -22.99 -6.79 -7.32
CA VAL A 606 -22.93 -5.72 -8.33
C VAL A 606 -21.98 -6.10 -9.47
N ARG A 607 -22.33 -5.66 -10.69
CA ARG A 607 -21.55 -5.87 -11.90
C ARG A 607 -21.78 -4.80 -12.93
N ILE A 608 -20.82 -4.62 -13.81
CA ILE A 608 -20.95 -3.78 -15.00
C ILE A 608 -20.77 -4.65 -16.24
N THR A 609 -21.66 -4.55 -17.21
CA THR A 609 -21.50 -5.19 -18.50
C THR A 609 -21.18 -4.15 -19.57
N THR A 610 -20.32 -4.53 -20.52
CA THR A 610 -19.92 -3.67 -21.64
C THR A 610 -19.46 -4.55 -22.82
N SER A 611 -19.04 -3.90 -23.89
CA SER A 611 -18.37 -4.57 -25.02
C SER A 611 -16.90 -4.23 -25.03
N ALA A 612 -16.06 -5.21 -25.31
CA ALA A 612 -14.64 -5.07 -25.47
C ALA A 612 -14.14 -5.76 -26.75
N ARG A 613 -12.94 -5.44 -27.20
CA ARG A 613 -12.28 -6.08 -28.33
C ARG A 613 -11.06 -6.84 -27.86
N ARG A 614 -10.88 -8.06 -28.39
CA ARG A 614 -9.69 -8.86 -28.14
C ARG A 614 -8.46 -8.17 -28.74
N ILE A 615 -7.35 -8.15 -27.99
CA ILE A 615 -6.02 -7.72 -28.44
C ILE A 615 -5.15 -8.99 -28.39
N GLU A 616 -5.07 -9.72 -29.49
CA GLU A 616 -4.43 -11.05 -29.53
C GLU A 616 -2.94 -10.98 -29.20
N GLU A 617 -2.28 -9.87 -29.55
CA GLU A 617 -0.86 -9.62 -29.30
C GLU A 617 -0.54 -9.26 -27.85
N TRP A 618 -1.55 -8.93 -27.03
CA TRP A 618 -1.36 -8.66 -25.62
C TRP A 618 -1.36 -9.98 -24.84
N VAL A 619 -0.18 -10.49 -24.57
CA VAL A 619 0.06 -11.81 -23.96
C VAL A 619 0.78 -11.67 -22.62
N ALA A 620 0.81 -12.73 -21.83
CA ALA A 620 1.70 -12.86 -20.69
C ALA A 620 3.05 -13.45 -21.15
N ASP A 621 4.13 -13.11 -20.43
CA ASP A 621 5.47 -13.65 -20.66
C ASP A 621 5.61 -15.09 -20.14
N ASP A 622 6.81 -15.65 -20.21
CA ASP A 622 7.15 -16.99 -19.71
C ASP A 622 7.07 -17.11 -18.19
N GLN A 623 7.13 -16.01 -17.46
CA GLN A 623 6.88 -15.92 -16.03
C GLN A 623 5.42 -15.60 -15.69
N ARG A 624 4.53 -15.60 -16.69
CA ARG A 624 3.10 -15.35 -16.55
C ARG A 624 2.74 -13.96 -16.05
N VAL A 625 3.64 -13.01 -16.22
CA VAL A 625 3.38 -11.58 -16.01
C VAL A 625 2.79 -11.02 -17.32
N VAL A 626 1.67 -10.31 -17.20
CA VAL A 626 1.03 -9.67 -18.37
C VAL A 626 1.99 -8.66 -19.01
N ALA A 627 2.04 -8.60 -20.35
CA ALA A 627 2.84 -7.60 -21.05
C ALA A 627 2.39 -6.16 -20.70
N PRO A 628 3.30 -5.17 -20.76
CA PRO A 628 2.98 -3.78 -20.45
C PRO A 628 1.86 -3.24 -21.33
N LEU A 629 1.12 -2.29 -20.80
CA LEU A 629 0.15 -1.51 -21.57
C LEU A 629 0.86 -0.71 -22.65
N GLN A 630 0.17 -0.45 -23.74
CA GLN A 630 0.63 0.40 -24.84
C GLN A 630 -0.42 1.49 -25.11
N ASP A 631 -0.02 2.50 -25.88
CA ASP A 631 -0.84 3.69 -26.10
C ASP A 631 -2.26 3.36 -26.58
N SER A 632 -3.21 3.90 -25.87
CA SER A 632 -4.63 3.80 -26.22
C SER A 632 -5.02 4.81 -27.33
N PRO A 633 -5.89 4.44 -28.27
CA PRO A 633 -6.49 3.13 -28.46
C PRO A 633 -5.54 2.15 -29.19
N ALA A 634 -5.46 0.92 -28.69
CA ALA A 634 -4.79 -0.19 -29.36
C ALA A 634 -5.57 -0.61 -30.62
N ARG A 635 -4.87 -1.08 -31.65
CA ARG A 635 -5.52 -1.61 -32.85
C ARG A 635 -6.05 -3.02 -32.58
N SER A 636 -7.34 -3.21 -32.81
CA SER A 636 -7.99 -4.51 -32.81
C SER A 636 -9.08 -4.56 -33.88
N THR A 637 -8.96 -5.53 -34.78
CA THR A 637 -9.98 -5.85 -35.81
C THR A 637 -10.95 -6.93 -35.34
N ALA A 638 -10.72 -7.54 -34.16
CA ALA A 638 -11.63 -8.49 -33.58
C ALA A 638 -13.03 -7.89 -33.40
N PRO A 639 -14.09 -8.66 -33.57
CA PRO A 639 -15.45 -8.18 -33.31
C PRO A 639 -15.61 -7.80 -31.84
N PRO A 640 -16.46 -6.79 -31.53
CA PRO A 640 -16.80 -6.52 -30.12
C PRO A 640 -17.49 -7.74 -29.50
N GLU A 641 -17.04 -8.13 -28.31
CA GLU A 641 -17.65 -9.20 -27.52
C GLU A 641 -18.15 -8.65 -26.17
N PRO A 642 -19.22 -9.22 -25.59
CA PRO A 642 -19.71 -8.81 -24.28
C PRO A 642 -18.74 -9.28 -23.20
N VAL A 643 -18.41 -8.37 -22.29
CA VAL A 643 -17.59 -8.65 -21.10
C VAL A 643 -18.32 -8.20 -19.83
N THR A 644 -18.00 -8.84 -18.73
CA THR A 644 -18.51 -8.48 -17.39
C THR A 644 -17.36 -7.98 -16.53
N LEU A 645 -17.58 -6.86 -15.85
CA LEU A 645 -16.69 -6.32 -14.85
C LEU A 645 -17.33 -6.50 -13.47
N ILE A 646 -16.52 -6.87 -12.48
CA ILE A 646 -16.91 -7.02 -11.07
C ILE A 646 -16.03 -6.13 -10.20
N PRO A 647 -16.40 -5.81 -8.94
CA PRO A 647 -15.54 -5.06 -8.05
C PRO A 647 -14.13 -5.68 -7.95
N MET A 648 -13.11 -4.85 -7.99
CA MET A 648 -11.71 -5.26 -7.92
C MET A 648 -11.41 -6.10 -6.68
N GLY A 649 -12.03 -5.77 -5.52
CA GLY A 649 -11.92 -6.56 -4.30
C GLY A 649 -12.57 -7.96 -4.38
N ALA A 650 -13.41 -8.22 -5.38
CA ALA A 650 -14.01 -9.54 -5.65
C ALA A 650 -13.19 -10.37 -6.67
N ALA A 651 -12.27 -9.75 -7.40
CA ALA A 651 -11.46 -10.39 -8.43
C ALA A 651 -10.08 -10.75 -7.88
N ARG A 652 -9.67 -12.03 -7.96
CA ARG A 652 -8.32 -12.48 -7.63
C ARG A 652 -7.41 -12.34 -8.84
N LEU A 653 -7.88 -12.79 -10.01
CA LEU A 653 -7.24 -12.45 -11.28
C LEU A 653 -7.82 -11.14 -11.81
N ARG A 654 -6.97 -10.25 -12.31
CA ARG A 654 -7.36 -8.86 -12.57
C ARG A 654 -6.85 -8.34 -13.91
N ILE A 655 -7.73 -7.68 -14.64
CA ILE A 655 -7.44 -6.58 -15.54
C ILE A 655 -8.33 -5.43 -15.08
N THR A 656 -7.74 -4.43 -14.46
CA THR A 656 -8.43 -3.28 -13.86
C THR A 656 -8.09 -1.98 -14.58
N ALA A 657 -6.87 -1.86 -15.08
CA ALA A 657 -6.46 -0.83 -16.04
C ALA A 657 -6.52 -1.42 -17.45
N PHE A 658 -7.45 -0.93 -18.25
CA PHE A 658 -7.71 -1.42 -19.59
C PHE A 658 -7.09 -0.51 -20.64
N PRO A 659 -6.42 -1.05 -21.70
CA PRO A 659 -6.26 -0.28 -22.91
C PRO A 659 -7.65 -0.02 -23.52
N THR A 660 -7.82 1.08 -24.24
CA THR A 660 -8.94 1.19 -25.19
C THR A 660 -8.56 0.54 -26.50
N ALA A 661 -9.52 0.01 -27.28
CA ALA A 661 -9.25 -0.68 -28.53
C ALA A 661 -10.23 -0.31 -29.65
N SER A 662 -9.69 -0.13 -30.87
CA SER A 662 -10.48 0.16 -32.06
C SER A 662 -9.78 -0.37 -33.32
N PRO A 663 -10.49 -0.56 -34.46
CA PRO A 663 -9.88 -0.96 -35.75
C PRO A 663 -8.83 0.03 -36.26
N GLY A 664 -9.01 1.33 -35.99
CA GLY A 664 -8.09 2.38 -36.36
C GLY A 664 -7.02 2.73 -35.31
N GLY A 665 -6.90 1.94 -34.25
CA GLY A 665 -5.92 2.16 -33.20
C GLY A 665 -4.47 1.90 -33.61
N ARG A 666 -3.54 2.12 -32.70
CA ARG A 666 -2.11 1.86 -32.88
C ARG A 666 -1.82 0.36 -32.83
N ALA A 667 -0.90 -0.11 -33.69
CA ALA A 667 -0.49 -1.51 -33.67
C ALA A 667 0.14 -1.84 -32.32
N TRP A 668 -0.32 -2.95 -31.71
CA TRP A 668 0.33 -3.49 -30.53
C TRP A 668 1.64 -4.16 -30.95
N THR A 669 2.72 -3.81 -30.26
CA THR A 669 4.05 -4.38 -30.53
C THR A 669 4.43 -5.24 -29.34
N ALA A 670 4.77 -6.50 -29.56
CA ALA A 670 5.31 -7.32 -28.48
C ALA A 670 6.61 -6.69 -27.97
N GLU A 671 6.71 -6.45 -26.68
CA GLU A 671 7.98 -6.03 -26.07
C GLU A 671 8.99 -7.17 -26.19
N PRO A 672 10.25 -6.87 -26.56
CA PRO A 672 11.29 -7.88 -26.52
C PRO A 672 11.47 -8.41 -25.09
N PRO A 673 11.69 -9.71 -24.91
CA PRO A 673 11.89 -10.28 -23.59
C PRO A 673 13.19 -9.79 -22.95
N TYR A 674 13.21 -9.74 -21.61
CA TYR A 674 14.44 -9.57 -20.88
C TYR A 674 15.31 -10.81 -21.00
N ARG A 675 16.61 -10.62 -21.32
CA ARG A 675 17.60 -11.69 -21.50
C ARG A 675 18.87 -11.39 -20.73
N ARG A 676 19.70 -12.40 -20.54
CA ARG A 676 21.07 -12.21 -20.07
C ARG A 676 21.97 -11.89 -21.27
N ILE A 677 22.93 -10.97 -21.09
CA ILE A 677 23.92 -10.64 -22.10
C ILE A 677 25.25 -11.22 -21.62
N ARG A 678 25.65 -12.37 -22.18
CA ARG A 678 26.81 -13.14 -21.75
C ARG A 678 28.04 -12.76 -22.57
N ASN A 679 29.17 -12.47 -21.89
CA ASN A 679 30.45 -12.22 -22.53
C ASN A 679 31.11 -13.55 -22.97
N LYS A 680 31.71 -13.56 -24.14
CA LYS A 680 32.36 -14.78 -24.70
C LYS A 680 33.63 -15.13 -23.97
N HIS A 681 34.48 -14.14 -23.65
CA HIS A 681 35.76 -14.34 -23.02
C HIS A 681 35.66 -14.86 -21.56
N SER A 682 34.82 -14.21 -20.77
CA SER A 682 34.69 -14.50 -19.34
C SER A 682 33.61 -15.51 -18.99
N GLY A 683 32.61 -15.71 -19.89
CA GLY A 683 31.39 -16.47 -19.61
C GLY A 683 30.41 -15.79 -18.67
N LYS A 684 30.78 -14.62 -18.11
CA LYS A 684 29.95 -13.83 -17.19
C LYS A 684 28.89 -13.02 -17.92
N VAL A 685 27.91 -12.51 -17.17
CA VAL A 685 26.83 -11.70 -17.73
C VAL A 685 26.98 -10.21 -17.40
N LEU A 686 26.42 -9.37 -18.27
CA LEU A 686 26.30 -7.94 -18.03
C LEU A 686 25.44 -7.68 -16.79
N ALA A 687 25.84 -6.77 -15.91
CA ALA A 687 25.18 -6.47 -14.65
C ALA A 687 25.29 -4.99 -14.28
N VAL A 688 24.47 -4.53 -13.35
CA VAL A 688 24.63 -3.21 -12.70
C VAL A 688 25.30 -3.43 -11.33
N ASP A 689 26.44 -2.75 -11.13
CA ASP A 689 27.25 -2.89 -9.91
C ASP A 689 26.43 -2.54 -8.65
N ASN A 690 26.49 -3.45 -7.65
CA ASN A 690 25.73 -3.34 -6.40
C ASN A 690 24.21 -3.13 -6.58
N MET A 691 23.63 -3.61 -7.69
CA MET A 691 22.21 -3.43 -8.00
C MET A 691 21.77 -1.95 -7.93
N SER A 692 22.64 -1.03 -8.32
CA SER A 692 22.35 0.42 -8.24
C SER A 692 21.10 0.82 -9.03
N LEU A 693 20.26 1.66 -8.42
CA LEU A 693 19.09 2.29 -9.05
C LEU A 693 19.41 3.69 -9.59
N ASN A 694 20.60 4.23 -9.34
CA ASN A 694 20.94 5.61 -9.65
C ASN A 694 21.47 5.77 -11.08
N ALA A 695 21.18 6.90 -11.71
CA ALA A 695 21.89 7.33 -12.91
C ALA A 695 23.39 7.48 -12.60
N GLY A 696 24.27 7.07 -13.55
CA GLY A 696 25.70 6.95 -13.33
C GLY A 696 26.14 5.65 -12.65
N GLY A 697 25.21 4.75 -12.29
CA GLY A 697 25.53 3.42 -11.78
C GLY A 697 26.39 2.65 -12.79
N ARG A 698 27.48 2.02 -12.30
CA ARG A 698 28.46 1.31 -13.15
C ARG A 698 27.84 0.06 -13.76
N VAL A 699 28.11 -0.16 -15.05
CA VAL A 699 27.80 -1.42 -15.73
C VAL A 699 29.05 -2.31 -15.70
N VAL A 700 28.89 -3.50 -15.16
CA VAL A 700 29.98 -4.45 -14.91
C VAL A 700 29.64 -5.84 -15.48
N GLN A 701 30.58 -6.76 -15.46
CA GLN A 701 30.26 -8.18 -15.62
C GLN A 701 30.21 -8.90 -14.27
N PHE A 702 29.36 -9.91 -14.14
CA PHE A 702 29.22 -10.69 -12.93
C PHE A 702 28.79 -12.15 -13.22
N ASP A 703 29.01 -13.06 -12.27
CA ASP A 703 28.43 -14.41 -12.34
C ASP A 703 26.90 -14.30 -12.39
N ASN A 704 26.27 -15.08 -13.25
CA ASN A 704 24.81 -15.04 -13.32
C ASN A 704 24.17 -15.59 -12.04
N THR A 705 23.71 -14.70 -11.17
CA THR A 705 23.00 -15.02 -9.91
C THR A 705 21.49 -15.12 -10.10
N GLY A 706 20.97 -14.84 -11.30
CA GLY A 706 19.53 -14.83 -11.59
C GLY A 706 18.82 -13.54 -11.21
N THR A 707 19.53 -12.55 -10.62
CA THR A 707 18.96 -11.27 -10.18
C THR A 707 18.56 -10.36 -11.35
N ALA A 708 17.63 -9.43 -11.10
CA ALA A 708 17.05 -8.57 -12.14
C ALA A 708 18.05 -7.56 -12.75
N ASP A 709 19.07 -7.16 -11.99
CA ASP A 709 20.18 -6.31 -12.48
C ASP A 709 21.02 -6.98 -13.58
N HIS A 710 20.95 -8.32 -13.72
CA HIS A 710 21.54 -9.09 -14.81
C HIS A 710 20.61 -9.26 -16.03
N ALA A 711 19.38 -8.78 -15.97
CA ALA A 711 18.38 -8.89 -17.02
C ALA A 711 18.35 -7.61 -17.87
N TRP A 712 18.36 -7.77 -19.19
CA TRP A 712 18.45 -6.67 -20.14
C TRP A 712 17.44 -6.83 -21.27
N GLN A 713 16.78 -5.75 -21.64
CA GLN A 713 15.84 -5.69 -22.75
C GLN A 713 16.45 -4.86 -23.87
N LEU A 714 16.34 -5.35 -25.10
CA LEU A 714 16.65 -4.60 -26.30
C LEU A 714 15.39 -3.86 -26.78
N ALA A 715 15.18 -2.64 -26.35
CA ALA A 715 14.06 -1.83 -26.77
C ALA A 715 14.35 -1.19 -28.15
N PRO A 716 13.57 -1.46 -29.20
CA PRO A 716 13.80 -0.92 -30.53
C PRO A 716 13.69 0.61 -30.55
N ALA A 717 14.71 1.30 -31.10
CA ALA A 717 14.75 2.74 -31.25
C ALA A 717 14.69 3.22 -32.72
N GLY A 718 14.35 2.29 -33.65
CA GLY A 718 14.24 2.56 -35.06
C GLY A 718 15.58 2.47 -35.83
N GLY A 719 15.50 2.19 -37.13
CA GLY A 719 16.67 2.14 -38.00
C GLY A 719 17.71 1.05 -37.66
N GLY A 720 17.32 -0.01 -36.94
CA GLY A 720 18.22 -1.08 -36.49
C GLY A 720 19.00 -0.74 -35.21
N TRP A 721 18.65 0.35 -34.55
CA TRP A 721 19.19 0.77 -33.25
C TRP A 721 18.29 0.35 -32.09
N PHE A 722 18.88 0.08 -30.92
CA PHE A 722 18.24 -0.35 -29.70
C PHE A 722 18.70 0.50 -28.51
N LEU A 723 17.81 0.70 -27.54
CA LEU A 723 18.17 1.00 -26.16
C LEU A 723 18.38 -0.33 -25.43
N ILE A 724 19.41 -0.44 -24.60
CA ILE A 724 19.64 -1.61 -23.75
C ILE A 724 19.19 -1.25 -22.33
N ARG A 725 18.02 -1.71 -21.95
CA ARG A 725 17.33 -1.36 -20.70
C ARG A 725 17.56 -2.42 -19.63
N ASN A 726 17.93 -1.99 -18.44
CA ASN A 726 18.12 -2.89 -17.29
C ASN A 726 16.78 -3.28 -16.65
N GLY A 727 16.62 -4.55 -16.31
CA GLY A 727 15.41 -5.10 -15.70
C GLY A 727 15.21 -4.71 -14.24
N HIS A 728 16.27 -4.30 -13.54
CA HIS A 728 16.19 -3.89 -12.13
C HIS A 728 15.93 -2.39 -11.98
N SER A 729 16.72 -1.56 -12.66
CA SER A 729 16.65 -0.11 -12.53
C SER A 729 15.70 0.56 -13.51
N GLY A 730 15.28 -0.14 -14.59
CA GLY A 730 14.55 0.45 -15.71
C GLY A 730 15.40 1.40 -16.58
N LYS A 731 16.64 1.67 -16.18
CA LYS A 731 17.54 2.60 -16.87
C LYS A 731 18.22 1.95 -18.08
N ILE A 732 18.68 2.81 -18.99
CA ILE A 732 19.39 2.38 -20.19
C ILE A 732 20.91 2.55 -20.03
N ILE A 733 21.70 1.81 -20.80
CA ILE A 733 23.15 1.97 -20.77
C ILE A 733 23.63 2.99 -21.80
N GLY A 734 24.69 3.71 -21.41
CA GLY A 734 25.38 4.67 -22.27
C GLY A 734 26.82 4.90 -21.85
N THR A 735 27.54 5.72 -22.59
CA THR A 735 28.92 6.06 -22.26
C THR A 735 28.98 7.18 -21.22
N GLU A 736 29.79 7.03 -20.18
CA GLU A 736 29.96 8.06 -19.16
C GLU A 736 30.38 9.39 -19.78
N GLY A 737 29.60 10.46 -19.51
CA GLY A 737 29.82 11.80 -20.06
C GLY A 737 29.69 11.91 -21.58
N GLY A 738 29.06 10.94 -22.27
CA GLY A 738 28.99 10.91 -23.73
C GLY A 738 30.35 10.74 -24.41
N SER A 739 31.33 10.13 -23.72
CA SER A 739 32.71 9.97 -24.20
C SER A 739 32.81 9.12 -25.47
N THR A 740 33.69 9.49 -26.38
CA THR A 740 34.04 8.70 -27.59
C THR A 740 35.40 8.01 -27.45
N ALA A 741 36.08 8.14 -26.31
CA ALA A 741 37.39 7.57 -26.06
C ALA A 741 37.34 6.04 -25.87
N ASN A 742 38.48 5.36 -26.17
CA ASN A 742 38.66 3.97 -25.71
C ASN A 742 38.71 3.91 -24.17
N SER A 743 38.28 2.78 -23.61
CA SER A 743 38.16 2.58 -22.17
C SER A 743 37.18 3.53 -21.46
N ALA A 744 36.33 4.26 -22.19
CA ALA A 744 35.27 5.02 -21.56
C ALA A 744 34.28 4.06 -20.90
N ARG A 745 33.94 4.33 -19.64
CA ARG A 745 33.08 3.48 -18.84
C ARG A 745 31.64 3.48 -19.36
N ILE A 746 31.03 2.32 -19.28
CA ILE A 746 29.58 2.20 -19.50
C ILE A 746 28.91 2.32 -18.15
N VAL A 747 27.88 3.16 -18.10
CA VAL A 747 27.06 3.42 -16.93
C VAL A 747 25.60 3.47 -17.33
N GLN A 748 24.70 3.41 -16.36
CA GLN A 748 23.26 3.51 -16.64
C GLN A 748 22.74 4.95 -16.50
N PHE A 749 21.71 5.29 -17.31
CA PHE A 749 21.08 6.61 -17.39
C PHE A 749 19.57 6.53 -17.50
N ASP A 750 18.91 7.64 -17.17
CA ASP A 750 17.55 7.87 -17.66
C ASP A 750 17.61 8.15 -19.18
N ASP A 751 16.58 7.75 -19.89
CA ASP A 751 16.52 7.96 -21.34
C ASP A 751 16.25 9.46 -21.63
N ASP A 752 17.25 10.12 -22.17
CA ASP A 752 17.19 11.54 -22.58
C ASP A 752 17.33 11.75 -24.09
N GLY A 753 17.24 10.64 -24.86
CA GLY A 753 17.27 10.65 -26.33
C GLY A 753 18.64 10.87 -26.95
N ARG A 754 19.74 10.83 -26.19
CA ARG A 754 21.11 11.01 -26.75
C ARG A 754 21.57 9.82 -27.56
N GLY A 755 22.44 10.10 -28.55
CA GLY A 755 22.98 9.10 -29.47
C GLY A 755 23.91 8.08 -28.80
N ASP A 756 24.54 8.40 -27.67
CA ASP A 756 25.42 7.50 -26.92
C ASP A 756 24.67 6.45 -26.13
N HIS A 757 23.34 6.55 -26.04
CA HIS A 757 22.46 5.54 -25.49
C HIS A 757 21.96 4.50 -26.52
N LEU A 758 22.29 4.71 -27.80
CA LEU A 758 21.82 3.88 -28.91
C LEU A 758 22.89 2.87 -29.34
N TRP A 759 22.46 1.60 -29.43
CA TRP A 759 23.34 0.47 -29.70
C TRP A 759 22.81 -0.35 -30.89
N GLN A 760 23.72 -0.96 -31.62
CA GLN A 760 23.41 -1.86 -32.74
C GLN A 760 24.10 -3.21 -32.54
N LEU A 761 23.40 -4.30 -32.80
CA LEU A 761 23.99 -5.64 -32.81
C LEU A 761 24.61 -5.92 -34.18
N VAL A 762 25.89 -6.28 -34.19
CA VAL A 762 26.60 -6.68 -35.41
C VAL A 762 26.94 -8.16 -35.26
N ASP A 763 26.25 -9.00 -36.01
CA ASP A 763 26.41 -10.45 -35.97
C ASP A 763 27.85 -10.89 -36.33
N ARG A 764 28.42 -11.80 -35.55
CA ARG A 764 29.74 -12.43 -35.74
C ARG A 764 29.66 -13.96 -35.87
N GLY A 765 28.46 -14.48 -36.04
CA GLY A 765 28.21 -15.92 -36.18
C GLY A 765 28.05 -16.67 -34.85
N GLU A 766 27.51 -17.85 -34.90
CA GLU A 766 27.27 -18.76 -33.77
C GLU A 766 26.48 -18.11 -32.58
N GLY A 767 25.65 -17.09 -32.87
CA GLY A 767 24.88 -16.36 -31.88
C GLY A 767 25.67 -15.29 -31.11
N TRP A 768 26.92 -15.01 -31.50
CA TRP A 768 27.74 -13.95 -30.93
C TRP A 768 27.61 -12.66 -31.74
N SER A 769 27.54 -11.54 -31.05
CA SER A 769 27.45 -10.20 -31.66
C SER A 769 28.40 -9.22 -31.00
N LEU A 770 28.85 -8.22 -31.76
CA LEU A 770 29.35 -6.98 -31.21
C LEU A 770 28.14 -6.08 -30.86
N ILE A 771 28.27 -5.31 -29.80
CA ILE A 771 27.30 -4.29 -29.41
C ILE A 771 27.94 -2.93 -29.69
N LEU A 772 27.54 -2.32 -30.83
CA LEU A 772 28.14 -1.11 -31.39
C LEU A 772 27.41 0.14 -30.93
N ASN A 773 28.12 1.11 -30.37
CA ASN A 773 27.58 2.41 -29.95
C ASN A 773 27.38 3.35 -31.15
N ARG A 774 26.24 3.99 -31.25
CA ARG A 774 25.90 4.90 -32.38
C ARG A 774 26.75 6.16 -32.38
N HIS A 775 27.03 6.71 -31.21
CA HIS A 775 27.74 7.99 -31.07
C HIS A 775 29.24 7.86 -31.33
N SER A 776 29.86 6.85 -30.73
CA SER A 776 31.30 6.67 -30.79
C SER A 776 31.80 5.77 -31.93
N GLY A 777 30.92 4.92 -32.48
CA GLY A 777 31.29 3.85 -33.39
C GLY A 777 32.14 2.74 -32.78
N LYS A 778 32.24 2.70 -31.45
CA LYS A 778 32.98 1.70 -30.69
C LYS A 778 32.09 0.58 -30.17
N VAL A 779 32.70 -0.54 -29.75
CA VAL A 779 31.99 -1.71 -29.30
C VAL A 779 32.08 -1.87 -27.77
N LEU A 780 31.10 -2.55 -27.20
CA LEU A 780 31.08 -2.92 -25.79
C LEU A 780 32.15 -3.98 -25.51
N GLY A 781 32.97 -3.79 -24.50
CA GLY A 781 33.99 -4.75 -24.07
C GLY A 781 34.23 -4.72 -22.58
N VAL A 782 35.07 -5.63 -22.09
CA VAL A 782 35.42 -5.71 -20.67
C VAL A 782 36.79 -5.09 -20.46
N ASP A 783 36.93 -4.15 -19.52
CA ASP A 783 38.16 -3.44 -19.26
C ASP A 783 39.33 -4.42 -18.91
N GLY A 784 40.44 -4.27 -19.63
CA GLY A 784 41.63 -5.13 -19.48
C GLY A 784 41.39 -6.62 -19.75
N MET A 785 40.32 -7.00 -20.51
CA MET A 785 39.94 -8.39 -20.74
C MET A 785 39.79 -9.20 -19.43
N SER A 786 39.34 -8.54 -18.38
CA SER A 786 39.19 -9.16 -17.05
C SER A 786 38.17 -10.30 -17.10
N THR A 787 38.46 -11.39 -16.33
CA THR A 787 37.48 -12.47 -16.08
C THR A 787 36.88 -12.41 -14.68
N GLY A 788 37.18 -11.35 -13.89
CA GLY A 788 36.71 -11.17 -12.53
C GLY A 788 35.27 -10.64 -12.45
N ASN A 789 34.59 -10.89 -11.31
CA ASN A 789 33.33 -10.22 -10.96
C ASN A 789 33.58 -8.73 -10.70
N SER A 790 32.55 -7.90 -10.96
CA SER A 790 32.58 -6.43 -10.87
C SER A 790 33.61 -5.76 -11.78
N ALA A 791 34.12 -6.47 -12.79
CA ALA A 791 34.99 -5.86 -13.80
C ALA A 791 34.15 -4.87 -14.65
N GLN A 792 34.70 -3.66 -14.81
CA GLN A 792 34.04 -2.58 -15.53
C GLN A 792 33.83 -2.93 -17.00
N VAL A 793 32.64 -2.66 -17.50
CA VAL A 793 32.34 -2.71 -18.92
C VAL A 793 32.63 -1.32 -19.52
N VAL A 794 33.33 -1.33 -20.63
CA VAL A 794 33.83 -0.13 -21.33
C VAL A 794 33.47 -0.18 -22.81
N GLN A 795 33.63 0.93 -23.52
CA GLN A 795 33.67 0.88 -24.97
C GLN A 795 35.12 0.86 -25.48
N PHE A 796 35.35 0.20 -26.61
CA PHE A 796 36.68 0.11 -27.25
C PHE A 796 36.58 -0.02 -28.76
N GLU A 797 37.63 0.27 -29.50
CA GLU A 797 37.71 -0.09 -30.93
C GLU A 797 37.66 -1.62 -31.07
N ASP A 798 36.92 -2.13 -32.07
CA ASP A 798 36.90 -3.56 -32.34
C ASP A 798 38.30 -4.04 -32.76
N ASN A 799 38.94 -4.79 -31.91
CA ASN A 799 40.26 -5.36 -32.09
C ASN A 799 40.20 -6.90 -32.33
N GLY A 800 38.99 -7.45 -32.45
CA GLY A 800 38.75 -8.87 -32.75
C GLY A 800 38.91 -9.81 -31.57
N THR A 801 38.98 -9.28 -30.34
CA THR A 801 39.08 -10.12 -29.12
C THR A 801 37.74 -10.59 -28.59
N ASP A 802 37.72 -11.74 -27.91
CA ASP A 802 36.49 -12.39 -27.43
C ASP A 802 35.76 -11.61 -26.30
N ASP A 803 36.42 -10.68 -25.64
CA ASP A 803 35.79 -9.82 -24.62
C ASP A 803 34.85 -8.75 -25.24
N HIS A 804 34.93 -8.51 -26.55
CA HIS A 804 34.00 -7.69 -27.31
C HIS A 804 32.79 -8.45 -27.82
N LEU A 805 32.75 -9.78 -27.67
CA LEU A 805 31.66 -10.63 -28.17
C LEU A 805 30.66 -10.96 -27.08
N TRP A 806 29.39 -10.71 -27.39
CA TRP A 806 28.28 -10.88 -26.45
C TRP A 806 27.18 -11.75 -27.06
N GLN A 807 26.54 -12.54 -26.22
CA GLN A 807 25.43 -13.41 -26.59
C GLN A 807 24.21 -13.12 -25.72
N PHE A 808 23.04 -13.01 -26.32
CA PHE A 808 21.78 -12.90 -25.61
C PHE A 808 21.22 -14.30 -25.30
N VAL A 809 21.16 -14.67 -24.03
CA VAL A 809 20.77 -16.00 -23.54
C VAL A 809 19.61 -15.93 -22.55
#